data_063afa31b373c22fd094f0a98ea0712d
#
_entry.id   063afa31b373c22fd094f0a98ea0712d
#
_cell.length_a   1.000
_cell.length_b   1.000
_cell.length_c   1.000
_cell.angle_alpha   90.00
_cell.angle_beta   90.00
_cell.angle_gamma   90.00
#
_symmetry.space_group_name_H-M   'P 1'
#
loop_
_entity.id
_entity.type
_entity.pdbx_description
1 polymer ?
#
loop_
_entity_poly.entity_id
_entity_poly.type
_entity_poly.pdbx_seq_one_letter_code
_entity_poly.pdbx_strand_id
1 'polypeptide(L)'
;MGTKDVIFVGLAKIRKMKLTGKHSIKLLALICLVFSVMSIARAQWDKDVLEFRGRLALQDGKYQSAIEQFNILAKLDTNSYWTYFYRGIAKFNLGDLRGAQNDFDHSIRINPIFTNGYHYRAITESRFGEYDLALDDLQRAIELRPGNTGLYFSRGVTYFLSQRFDLAIEDFDKYLRFEKDDPSAYLNRGASYLFLGDTLKALNDYNKAIKLDRFDPEGYIRRARLYAQGNNFELAIEDMNKAIDLDPDNTLAYFNRALMNFEKKNYALAMKDLDKVLEYEPGNALTLYNRSLIKMQLGDLEGALDDMDRVLNINPNNVLAYFNRAACLIELGRLKSALHDYDRAIELYPDFAKAYQNRSYVENLLGMKKQSKADYLTAQKKIQEYNSSKESSSFADTTRKYNSLISLDAEFAKKDFDDELLQNRDVNIKLKPLYRVTFAESRPSERQALKWGYENSAITALVEGSEVPVEISQANSAVAPAGSLFGYSSQRADIYFLKGIKAVQEKQYNIALNEYNLAIEKADDANKAFYLMNRAVLKAEMIDFIASIENSVQTLSMDDQGAAKTRVSDRIDKQYDYSEAIEDLLQADSIKGDIAYIHFNLGNLYTLNSQMVKALEYYDKAISEYPQMGNAYYNRALVLIFIKDREKGCIDLSRAGELGIKDAYSVINKYCKENGE
;
A
#
# COMPACT_ATOMS: atom_id res chain seq x y z
N MET A 1 -8.92 -18.41 -49.35
CA MET A 1 -10.19 -19.18 -49.33
C MET A 1 -10.67 -19.14 -47.87
N GLY A 2 -11.76 -18.41 -47.63
CA GLY A 2 -12.17 -18.07 -46.26
C GLY A 2 -12.90 -19.24 -45.61
N THR A 3 -12.85 -19.30 -44.28
CA THR A 3 -13.47 -20.26 -43.43
C THR A 3 -14.99 -20.49 -43.63
N LYS A 4 -15.66 -19.57 -44.36
CA LYS A 4 -17.08 -19.73 -44.79
C LYS A 4 -17.26 -20.82 -45.83
N ASP A 5 -16.31 -21.06 -46.73
CA ASP A 5 -16.41 -22.04 -47.81
C ASP A 5 -16.26 -23.46 -47.30
N VAL A 6 -15.48 -23.68 -46.27
CA VAL A 6 -15.30 -25.01 -45.63
C VAL A 6 -16.55 -25.44 -44.84
N ILE A 7 -17.25 -24.48 -44.25
CA ILE A 7 -18.50 -24.74 -43.50
C ILE A 7 -19.65 -25.08 -44.45
N PHE A 8 -19.72 -24.38 -45.59
CA PHE A 8 -20.79 -24.68 -46.57
C PHE A 8 -20.62 -26.02 -47.26
N VAL A 9 -19.38 -26.45 -47.53
CA VAL A 9 -19.09 -27.78 -48.10
C VAL A 9 -19.36 -28.87 -47.11
N GLY A 10 -19.11 -28.66 -45.81
CA GLY A 10 -19.43 -29.60 -44.74
C GLY A 10 -20.94 -29.79 -44.53
N LEU A 11 -21.73 -28.72 -44.54
CA LEU A 11 -23.18 -28.76 -44.42
C LEU A 11 -23.88 -29.41 -45.65
N ALA A 12 -23.34 -29.19 -46.84
CA ALA A 12 -23.86 -29.82 -48.07
C ALA A 12 -23.62 -31.35 -48.12
N LYS A 13 -22.53 -31.85 -47.54
CA LYS A 13 -22.25 -33.28 -47.39
C LYS A 13 -23.14 -33.94 -46.36
N ILE A 14 -23.47 -33.29 -45.26
CA ILE A 14 -24.33 -33.80 -44.20
C ILE A 14 -25.80 -33.95 -44.68
N ARG A 15 -26.27 -33.07 -45.60
CA ARG A 15 -27.64 -33.14 -46.17
C ARG A 15 -27.90 -34.36 -47.05
N LYS A 16 -26.86 -35.07 -47.46
CA LYS A 16 -26.99 -36.31 -48.31
C LYS A 16 -26.88 -37.61 -47.51
N MET A 17 -26.58 -37.57 -46.21
CA MET A 17 -26.54 -38.79 -45.37
C MET A 17 -27.94 -39.10 -44.85
N LYS A 18 -28.51 -40.24 -45.26
CA LYS A 18 -29.74 -40.79 -44.67
C LYS A 18 -29.46 -41.20 -43.23
N LEU A 19 -29.98 -40.39 -42.28
CA LEU A 19 -29.88 -40.62 -40.85
C LEU A 19 -30.82 -41.78 -40.43
N THR A 20 -30.32 -42.99 -40.32
CA THR A 20 -31.03 -44.11 -39.73
C THR A 20 -30.18 -44.68 -38.59
N GLY A 21 -30.65 -44.53 -37.35
CA GLY A 21 -30.11 -45.23 -36.20
C GLY A 21 -29.62 -44.38 -35.04
N LYS A 22 -29.60 -44.99 -33.84
CA LYS A 22 -29.18 -44.41 -32.55
C LYS A 22 -27.78 -43.76 -32.55
N HIS A 23 -26.88 -44.18 -33.47
CA HIS A 23 -25.52 -43.61 -33.60
C HIS A 23 -25.51 -42.23 -34.25
N SER A 24 -26.44 -41.96 -35.18
CA SER A 24 -26.54 -40.69 -35.87
C SER A 24 -27.03 -39.56 -34.96
N ILE A 25 -27.93 -39.88 -34.01
CA ILE A 25 -28.43 -38.93 -33.01
C ILE A 25 -27.32 -38.58 -32.02
N LYS A 26 -26.48 -39.55 -31.61
CA LYS A 26 -25.31 -39.30 -30.74
C LYS A 26 -24.26 -38.44 -31.43
N LEU A 27 -24.03 -38.66 -32.73
CA LEU A 27 -23.10 -37.84 -33.51
C LEU A 27 -23.60 -36.39 -33.68
N LEU A 28 -24.91 -36.23 -33.93
CA LEU A 28 -25.53 -34.89 -34.03
C LEU A 28 -25.48 -34.16 -32.69
N ALA A 29 -25.76 -34.85 -31.59
CA ALA A 29 -25.65 -34.30 -30.24
C ALA A 29 -24.20 -33.91 -29.90
N LEU A 30 -23.21 -34.71 -30.30
CA LEU A 30 -21.79 -34.39 -30.12
C LEU A 30 -21.38 -33.17 -30.94
N ILE A 31 -21.83 -33.08 -32.19
CA ILE A 31 -21.59 -31.93 -33.07
C ILE A 31 -22.25 -30.66 -32.48
N CYS A 32 -23.48 -30.73 -31.98
CA CYS A 32 -24.14 -29.61 -31.31
C CYS A 32 -23.43 -29.23 -30.01
N LEU A 33 -22.93 -30.18 -29.24
CA LEU A 33 -22.13 -29.95 -28.04
C LEU A 33 -20.80 -29.25 -28.39
N VAL A 34 -20.10 -29.72 -29.41
CA VAL A 34 -18.85 -29.10 -29.90
C VAL A 34 -19.11 -27.70 -30.41
N PHE A 35 -20.20 -27.47 -31.16
CA PHE A 35 -20.56 -26.11 -31.61
C PHE A 35 -20.97 -25.19 -30.45
N SER A 36 -21.68 -25.71 -29.45
CA SER A 36 -22.01 -24.92 -28.26
C SER A 36 -20.76 -24.58 -27.44
N VAL A 37 -19.82 -25.52 -27.26
CA VAL A 37 -18.53 -25.27 -26.60
C VAL A 37 -17.66 -24.30 -27.40
N MET A 38 -17.63 -24.40 -28.73
CA MET A 38 -16.90 -23.45 -29.60
C MET A 38 -17.54 -22.06 -29.61
N SER A 39 -18.87 -21.94 -29.49
CA SER A 39 -19.53 -20.62 -29.36
C SER A 39 -19.33 -20.02 -28.01
N ILE A 40 -19.30 -20.79 -26.93
CA ILE A 40 -18.96 -20.33 -25.57
C ILE A 40 -17.50 -19.90 -25.52
N ALA A 41 -16.57 -20.66 -26.12
CA ALA A 41 -15.16 -20.30 -26.21
C ALA A 41 -14.93 -19.02 -27.02
N ARG A 42 -15.68 -18.77 -28.08
CA ARG A 42 -15.63 -17.52 -28.87
C ARG A 42 -16.20 -16.33 -28.08
N ALA A 43 -17.31 -16.52 -27.37
CA ALA A 43 -17.91 -15.48 -26.53
C ALA A 43 -17.01 -15.06 -25.37
N GLN A 44 -16.11 -15.93 -24.92
CA GLN A 44 -15.16 -15.62 -23.83
C GLN A 44 -14.09 -14.62 -24.26
N TRP A 45 -13.78 -14.51 -25.56
CA TRP A 45 -12.73 -13.64 -26.15
C TRP A 45 -13.31 -12.56 -27.07
N ASP A 46 -14.63 -12.33 -27.01
CA ASP A 46 -15.29 -11.24 -27.71
C ASP A 46 -14.94 -9.92 -27.02
N LYS A 47 -14.35 -8.99 -27.79
CA LYS A 47 -13.91 -7.69 -27.29
C LYS A 47 -15.06 -6.89 -26.68
N ASP A 48 -16.22 -6.90 -27.32
CA ASP A 48 -17.40 -6.16 -26.86
C ASP A 48 -17.92 -6.71 -25.53
N VAL A 49 -17.89 -8.04 -25.35
CA VAL A 49 -18.28 -8.70 -24.09
C VAL A 49 -17.27 -8.40 -22.97
N LEU A 50 -15.97 -8.40 -23.27
CA LEU A 50 -14.92 -8.06 -22.29
C LEU A 50 -15.01 -6.60 -21.87
N GLU A 51 -15.22 -5.68 -22.84
CA GLU A 51 -15.42 -4.26 -22.54
C GLU A 51 -16.65 -4.05 -21.67
N PHE A 52 -17.78 -4.64 -22.04
CA PHE A 52 -19.01 -4.54 -21.26
C PHE A 52 -18.83 -5.05 -19.82
N ARG A 53 -18.19 -6.22 -19.64
CA ARG A 53 -17.91 -6.78 -18.31
C ARG A 53 -16.97 -5.90 -17.50
N GLY A 54 -15.93 -5.36 -18.15
CA GLY A 54 -15.00 -4.44 -17.51
C GLY A 54 -15.69 -3.16 -17.02
N ARG A 55 -16.53 -2.55 -17.85
CA ARG A 55 -17.30 -1.34 -17.51
C ARG A 55 -18.35 -1.61 -16.43
N LEU A 56 -19.03 -2.75 -16.49
CA LEU A 56 -19.97 -3.16 -15.45
C LEU A 56 -19.25 -3.36 -14.11
N ALA A 57 -18.09 -4.01 -14.13
CA ALA A 57 -17.28 -4.19 -12.93
C ALA A 57 -16.80 -2.84 -12.34
N LEU A 58 -16.47 -1.85 -13.19
CA LEU A 58 -16.19 -0.46 -12.74
C LEU A 58 -17.39 0.15 -12.04
N GLN A 59 -18.58 0.05 -12.63
CA GLN A 59 -19.81 0.59 -12.08
C GLN A 59 -20.17 -0.05 -10.73
N ASP A 60 -19.91 -1.36 -10.59
CA ASP A 60 -20.12 -2.13 -9.35
C ASP A 60 -19.03 -1.88 -8.28
N GLY A 61 -18.01 -1.06 -8.54
CA GLY A 61 -16.88 -0.87 -7.63
C GLY A 61 -15.92 -2.06 -7.56
N LYS A 62 -16.06 -3.05 -8.45
CA LYS A 62 -15.21 -4.25 -8.51
C LYS A 62 -13.95 -3.98 -9.35
N TYR A 63 -13.13 -3.03 -8.92
CA TYR A 63 -12.03 -2.47 -9.70
C TYR A 63 -10.99 -3.53 -10.13
N GLN A 64 -10.64 -4.49 -9.26
CA GLN A 64 -9.71 -5.57 -9.62
C GLN A 64 -10.25 -6.43 -10.77
N SER A 65 -11.54 -6.77 -10.73
CA SER A 65 -12.18 -7.52 -11.80
C SER A 65 -12.22 -6.73 -13.11
N ALA A 66 -12.44 -5.41 -13.03
CA ALA A 66 -12.38 -4.53 -14.20
C ALA A 66 -10.98 -4.54 -14.83
N ILE A 67 -9.91 -4.44 -14.02
CA ILE A 67 -8.52 -4.51 -14.48
C ILE A 67 -8.24 -5.84 -15.19
N GLU A 68 -8.70 -6.97 -14.65
CA GLU A 68 -8.55 -8.29 -15.29
C GLU A 68 -9.16 -8.31 -16.71
N GLN A 69 -10.37 -7.76 -16.90
CA GLN A 69 -11.02 -7.68 -18.20
C GLN A 69 -10.25 -6.76 -19.17
N PHE A 70 -9.87 -5.56 -18.69
CA PHE A 70 -9.13 -4.59 -19.53
C PHE A 70 -7.69 -5.04 -19.83
N ASN A 71 -7.04 -5.84 -18.96
CA ASN A 71 -5.76 -6.47 -19.27
C ASN A 71 -5.85 -7.42 -20.47
N ILE A 72 -6.93 -8.21 -20.55
CA ILE A 72 -7.19 -9.09 -21.68
C ILE A 72 -7.44 -8.24 -22.93
N LEU A 73 -8.29 -7.21 -22.83
CA LEU A 73 -8.58 -6.30 -23.95
C LEU A 73 -7.32 -5.59 -24.45
N ALA A 74 -6.47 -5.09 -23.59
CA ALA A 74 -5.23 -4.41 -23.96
C ALA A 74 -4.26 -5.33 -24.74
N LYS A 75 -4.32 -6.65 -24.51
CA LYS A 75 -3.57 -7.64 -25.28
C LYS A 75 -4.22 -7.96 -26.63
N LEU A 76 -5.56 -7.94 -26.69
CA LEU A 76 -6.31 -8.22 -27.91
C LEU A 76 -6.37 -7.00 -28.85
N ASP A 77 -6.30 -5.79 -28.30
CA ASP A 77 -6.38 -4.53 -29.00
C ASP A 77 -5.51 -3.45 -28.34
N THR A 78 -4.28 -3.36 -28.80
CA THR A 78 -3.30 -2.39 -28.29
C THR A 78 -3.61 -0.95 -28.70
N ASN A 79 -4.55 -0.71 -29.63
CA ASN A 79 -4.89 0.62 -30.14
C ASN A 79 -6.23 1.15 -29.61
N SER A 80 -6.85 0.49 -28.65
CA SER A 80 -8.06 0.97 -28.02
C SER A 80 -7.76 1.93 -26.88
N TYR A 81 -7.85 3.23 -27.11
CA TYR A 81 -7.63 4.25 -26.06
C TYR A 81 -8.62 4.14 -24.91
N TRP A 82 -9.86 3.66 -25.15
CA TRP A 82 -10.87 3.41 -24.11
C TRP A 82 -10.44 2.32 -23.12
N THR A 83 -9.78 1.28 -23.61
CA THR A 83 -9.30 0.16 -22.78
C THR A 83 -8.32 0.66 -21.71
N TYR A 84 -7.33 1.44 -22.12
CA TYR A 84 -6.37 2.03 -21.20
C TYR A 84 -7.03 3.06 -20.27
N PHE A 85 -7.93 3.90 -20.80
CA PHE A 85 -8.64 4.88 -20.00
C PHE A 85 -9.46 4.24 -18.89
N TYR A 86 -10.29 3.24 -19.18
CA TYR A 86 -11.07 2.55 -18.15
C TYR A 86 -10.23 1.75 -17.18
N ARG A 87 -9.13 1.15 -17.64
CA ARG A 87 -8.17 0.49 -16.75
C ARG A 87 -7.51 1.51 -15.82
N GLY A 88 -7.14 2.67 -16.33
CA GLY A 88 -6.64 3.79 -15.54
C GLY A 88 -7.62 4.24 -14.45
N ILE A 89 -8.92 4.37 -14.78
CA ILE A 89 -9.96 4.67 -13.78
C ILE A 89 -10.02 3.58 -12.70
N ALA A 90 -9.96 2.29 -13.07
CA ALA A 90 -9.99 1.20 -12.10
C ALA A 90 -8.79 1.26 -11.14
N LYS A 91 -7.59 1.51 -11.67
CA LYS A 91 -6.36 1.67 -10.88
C LYS A 91 -6.41 2.90 -9.97
N PHE A 92 -6.89 4.04 -10.49
CA PHE A 92 -7.07 5.26 -9.72
C PHE A 92 -7.94 5.03 -8.48
N ASN A 93 -9.08 4.34 -8.65
CA ASN A 93 -9.97 4.01 -7.53
C ASN A 93 -9.39 2.98 -6.56
N LEU A 94 -8.41 2.18 -6.97
CA LEU A 94 -7.64 1.29 -6.08
C LEU A 94 -6.46 1.99 -5.40
N GLY A 95 -6.24 3.29 -5.68
CA GLY A 95 -5.09 4.03 -5.15
C GLY A 95 -3.78 3.80 -5.91
N ASP A 96 -3.81 3.04 -7.02
CA ASP A 96 -2.66 2.84 -7.91
C ASP A 96 -2.53 4.03 -8.87
N LEU A 97 -2.13 5.17 -8.32
CA LEU A 97 -2.08 6.44 -9.06
C LEU A 97 -1.02 6.42 -10.16
N ARG A 98 0.17 5.84 -9.94
CA ARG A 98 1.23 5.74 -10.96
C ARG A 98 0.82 4.82 -12.11
N GLY A 99 0.18 3.69 -11.79
CA GLY A 99 -0.39 2.81 -12.82
C GLY A 99 -1.54 3.46 -13.59
N ALA A 100 -2.35 4.28 -12.94
CA ALA A 100 -3.41 5.05 -13.56
C ALA A 100 -2.84 6.10 -14.51
N GLN A 101 -1.84 6.89 -14.09
CA GLN A 101 -1.15 7.88 -14.92
C GLN A 101 -0.58 7.24 -16.18
N ASN A 102 0.12 6.12 -16.06
CA ASN A 102 0.64 5.39 -17.22
C ASN A 102 -0.45 4.96 -18.20
N ASP A 103 -1.60 4.53 -17.70
CA ASP A 103 -2.72 4.13 -18.56
C ASP A 103 -3.38 5.35 -19.23
N PHE A 104 -3.52 6.48 -18.54
CA PHE A 104 -3.99 7.73 -19.16
C PHE A 104 -3.02 8.26 -20.21
N ASP A 105 -1.71 8.18 -19.99
CA ASP A 105 -0.67 8.49 -20.98
C ASP A 105 -0.81 7.66 -22.24
N HIS A 106 -1.05 6.34 -22.09
CA HIS A 106 -1.30 5.47 -23.23
C HIS A 106 -2.57 5.85 -23.99
N SER A 107 -3.64 6.14 -23.26
CA SER A 107 -4.91 6.57 -23.84
C SER A 107 -4.77 7.86 -24.66
N ILE A 108 -4.08 8.87 -24.12
CA ILE A 108 -3.82 10.17 -24.78
C ILE A 108 -2.89 9.98 -26.00
N ARG A 109 -1.87 9.12 -25.88
CA ARG A 109 -0.95 8.84 -26.98
C ARG A 109 -1.67 8.22 -28.19
N ILE A 110 -2.64 7.33 -27.94
CA ILE A 110 -3.47 6.73 -28.99
C ILE A 110 -4.46 7.75 -29.56
N ASN A 111 -5.09 8.57 -28.71
CA ASN A 111 -6.05 9.57 -29.12
C ASN A 111 -5.75 10.95 -28.49
N PRO A 112 -4.93 11.79 -29.14
CA PRO A 112 -4.52 13.10 -28.61
C PRO A 112 -5.61 14.16 -28.47
N ILE A 113 -6.83 13.89 -28.93
CA ILE A 113 -7.98 14.79 -28.78
C ILE A 113 -8.99 14.26 -27.73
N PHE A 114 -8.62 13.20 -26.99
CA PHE A 114 -9.48 12.60 -25.98
C PHE A 114 -9.44 13.39 -24.67
N THR A 115 -10.35 14.34 -24.52
CA THR A 115 -10.42 15.29 -23.39
C THR A 115 -10.43 14.60 -22.03
N ASN A 116 -11.15 13.49 -21.88
CA ASN A 116 -11.24 12.79 -20.58
C ASN A 116 -9.89 12.18 -20.17
N GLY A 117 -9.04 11.78 -21.11
CA GLY A 117 -7.68 11.30 -20.83
C GLY A 117 -6.86 12.36 -20.11
N TYR A 118 -6.81 13.58 -20.64
CA TYR A 118 -6.15 14.73 -20.01
C TYR A 118 -6.78 15.07 -18.66
N HIS A 119 -8.11 15.09 -18.58
CA HIS A 119 -8.82 15.43 -17.34
C HIS A 119 -8.45 14.48 -16.19
N TYR A 120 -8.53 13.16 -16.42
CA TYR A 120 -8.23 12.18 -15.37
C TYR A 120 -6.74 12.08 -15.07
N ARG A 121 -5.84 12.33 -16.06
CA ARG A 121 -4.41 12.42 -15.79
C ARG A 121 -4.11 13.61 -14.91
N ALA A 122 -4.69 14.77 -15.17
CA ALA A 122 -4.55 15.97 -14.35
C ALA A 122 -5.04 15.76 -12.92
N ILE A 123 -6.17 15.07 -12.71
CA ILE A 123 -6.63 14.72 -11.36
C ILE A 123 -5.60 13.84 -10.66
N THR A 124 -4.99 12.89 -11.39
CA THR A 124 -3.97 12.01 -10.85
C THR A 124 -2.70 12.76 -10.49
N GLU A 125 -2.24 13.68 -11.37
CA GLU A 125 -1.08 14.55 -11.15
C GLU A 125 -1.27 15.50 -9.98
N SER A 126 -2.49 16.04 -9.82
CA SER A 126 -2.84 16.87 -8.66
C SER A 126 -2.71 16.10 -7.34
N ARG A 127 -3.02 14.80 -7.34
CA ARG A 127 -2.82 13.92 -6.17
C ARG A 127 -1.35 13.65 -5.86
N PHE A 128 -0.46 13.76 -6.82
CA PHE A 128 1.00 13.71 -6.61
C PHE A 128 1.60 15.05 -6.20
N GLY A 129 0.81 16.12 -6.15
CA GLY A 129 1.34 17.47 -5.97
C GLY A 129 2.03 18.04 -7.23
N GLU A 130 1.93 17.34 -8.37
CA GLU A 130 2.46 17.77 -9.68
C GLU A 130 1.52 18.79 -10.32
N TYR A 131 1.22 19.88 -9.60
CA TYR A 131 0.15 20.82 -9.95
C TYR A 131 0.36 21.53 -11.29
N ASP A 132 1.60 21.86 -11.67
CA ASP A 132 1.86 22.55 -12.93
C ASP A 132 1.56 21.63 -14.12
N LEU A 133 1.90 20.33 -14.05
CA LEU A 133 1.54 19.35 -15.07
C LEU A 133 0.02 19.18 -15.17
N ALA A 134 -0.64 19.05 -14.02
CA ALA A 134 -2.10 18.97 -13.97
C ALA A 134 -2.80 20.19 -14.57
N LEU A 135 -2.26 21.40 -14.35
CA LEU A 135 -2.80 22.64 -14.91
C LEU A 135 -2.62 22.71 -16.43
N ASP A 136 -1.48 22.24 -16.96
CA ASP A 136 -1.24 22.16 -18.41
C ASP A 136 -2.22 21.18 -19.08
N ASP A 137 -2.46 20.02 -18.45
CA ASP A 137 -3.43 19.04 -18.94
C ASP A 137 -4.86 19.57 -18.90
N LEU A 138 -5.28 20.24 -17.82
CA LEU A 138 -6.60 20.85 -17.71
C LEU A 138 -6.77 22.00 -18.70
N GLN A 139 -5.73 22.78 -18.93
CA GLN A 139 -5.74 23.81 -19.96
C GLN A 139 -5.94 23.17 -21.34
N ARG A 140 -5.20 22.08 -21.65
CA ARG A 140 -5.37 21.35 -22.90
C ARG A 140 -6.75 20.75 -23.04
N ALA A 141 -7.30 20.19 -22.00
CA ALA A 141 -8.67 19.65 -21.99
C ALA A 141 -9.72 20.75 -22.24
N ILE A 142 -9.56 21.95 -21.67
CA ILE A 142 -10.42 23.12 -21.87
C ILE A 142 -10.35 23.62 -23.32
N GLU A 143 -9.14 23.69 -23.92
CA GLU A 143 -8.96 24.06 -25.33
C GLU A 143 -9.71 23.10 -26.26
N LEU A 144 -9.68 21.80 -25.96
CA LEU A 144 -10.39 20.78 -26.74
C LEU A 144 -11.90 20.84 -26.55
N ARG A 145 -12.39 21.20 -25.34
CA ARG A 145 -13.82 21.28 -25.00
C ARG A 145 -14.13 22.45 -24.08
N PRO A 146 -14.14 23.71 -24.59
CA PRO A 146 -14.36 24.90 -23.76
C PRO A 146 -15.74 24.95 -23.05
N GLY A 147 -16.73 24.23 -23.59
CA GLY A 147 -18.06 24.15 -22.99
C GLY A 147 -18.23 23.13 -21.86
N ASN A 148 -17.18 22.36 -21.54
CA ASN A 148 -17.23 21.42 -20.42
C ASN A 148 -16.92 22.17 -19.11
N THR A 149 -17.98 22.55 -18.38
CA THR A 149 -17.86 23.31 -17.13
C THR A 149 -17.06 22.59 -16.05
N GLY A 150 -17.18 21.26 -15.97
CA GLY A 150 -16.46 20.43 -14.99
C GLY A 150 -14.93 20.56 -15.08
N LEU A 151 -14.37 20.92 -16.25
CA LEU A 151 -12.93 21.15 -16.39
C LEU A 151 -12.46 22.42 -15.65
N TYR A 152 -13.29 23.45 -15.62
CA TYR A 152 -13.01 24.67 -14.83
C TYR A 152 -13.10 24.36 -13.33
N PHE A 153 -14.06 23.54 -12.91
CA PHE A 153 -14.13 23.09 -11.51
C PHE A 153 -12.85 22.36 -11.11
N SER A 154 -12.41 21.37 -11.90
CA SER A 154 -11.19 20.60 -11.61
C SER A 154 -9.94 21.48 -11.62
N ARG A 155 -9.86 22.46 -12.54
CA ARG A 155 -8.73 23.39 -12.57
C ARG A 155 -8.76 24.36 -11.40
N GLY A 156 -9.94 24.80 -10.97
CA GLY A 156 -10.14 25.58 -9.76
C GLY A 156 -9.64 24.83 -8.50
N VAL A 157 -9.97 23.55 -8.38
CA VAL A 157 -9.45 22.68 -7.30
C VAL A 157 -7.93 22.57 -7.38
N THR A 158 -7.35 22.36 -8.57
CA THR A 158 -5.90 22.29 -8.74
C THR A 158 -5.20 23.60 -8.39
N TYR A 159 -5.78 24.74 -8.78
CA TYR A 159 -5.31 26.08 -8.36
C TYR A 159 -5.37 26.24 -6.84
N PHE A 160 -6.44 25.77 -6.19
CA PHE A 160 -6.57 25.79 -4.74
C PHE A 160 -5.47 24.99 -4.07
N LEU A 161 -5.24 23.74 -4.49
CA LEU A 161 -4.20 22.87 -3.96
C LEU A 161 -2.79 23.44 -4.19
N SER A 162 -2.56 24.13 -5.29
CA SER A 162 -1.31 24.85 -5.58
C SER A 162 -1.22 26.23 -4.92
N GLN A 163 -2.15 26.58 -4.02
CA GLN A 163 -2.22 27.85 -3.28
C GLN A 163 -2.40 29.11 -4.19
N ARG A 164 -2.90 28.93 -5.40
CA ARG A 164 -3.21 30.02 -6.35
C ARG A 164 -4.70 30.39 -6.20
N PHE A 165 -5.06 30.90 -5.03
CA PHE A 165 -6.45 31.06 -4.60
C PHE A 165 -7.24 32.06 -5.47
N ASP A 166 -6.61 33.12 -5.98
CA ASP A 166 -7.26 34.07 -6.90
C ASP A 166 -7.74 33.36 -8.19
N LEU A 167 -6.86 32.54 -8.80
CA LEU A 167 -7.18 31.81 -10.01
C LEU A 167 -8.22 30.70 -9.74
N ALA A 168 -8.17 30.08 -8.56
CA ALA A 168 -9.20 29.13 -8.13
C ALA A 168 -10.59 29.77 -8.09
N ILE A 169 -10.70 30.96 -7.50
CA ILE A 169 -11.97 31.75 -7.44
C ILE A 169 -12.47 32.06 -8.84
N GLU A 170 -11.60 32.51 -9.75
CA GLU A 170 -12.00 32.80 -11.12
C GLU A 170 -12.61 31.58 -11.84
N ASP A 171 -12.03 30.40 -11.65
CA ASP A 171 -12.52 29.20 -12.29
C ASP A 171 -13.78 28.65 -11.61
N PHE A 172 -13.89 28.72 -10.28
CA PHE A 172 -15.16 28.42 -9.58
C PHE A 172 -16.26 29.41 -9.98
N ASP A 173 -15.95 30.70 -10.20
CA ASP A 173 -16.89 31.67 -10.71
C ASP A 173 -17.39 31.33 -12.12
N LYS A 174 -16.49 30.87 -13.02
CA LYS A 174 -16.87 30.39 -14.34
C LYS A 174 -17.79 29.18 -14.25
N TYR A 175 -17.45 28.21 -13.41
CA TYR A 175 -18.26 27.02 -13.18
C TYR A 175 -19.65 27.36 -12.64
N LEU A 176 -19.73 28.17 -11.58
CA LEU A 176 -20.99 28.59 -10.91
C LEU A 176 -21.90 29.47 -11.75
N ARG A 177 -21.43 30.04 -12.86
CA ARG A 177 -22.33 30.72 -13.82
C ARG A 177 -23.32 29.76 -14.47
N PHE A 178 -22.90 28.50 -14.65
CA PHE A 178 -23.69 27.45 -15.29
C PHE A 178 -24.31 26.52 -14.25
N GLU A 179 -23.51 26.08 -13.29
CA GLU A 179 -23.86 25.09 -12.25
C GLU A 179 -24.12 25.81 -10.91
N LYS A 180 -25.21 26.57 -10.86
CA LYS A 180 -25.55 27.49 -9.73
C LYS A 180 -25.95 26.79 -8.45
N ASP A 181 -26.29 25.51 -8.53
CA ASP A 181 -26.88 24.76 -7.43
C ASP A 181 -25.92 23.61 -6.95
N ASP A 182 -24.63 23.71 -7.27
CA ASP A 182 -23.61 22.79 -6.77
C ASP A 182 -23.03 23.30 -5.45
N PRO A 183 -23.33 22.68 -4.29
CA PRO A 183 -22.82 23.09 -2.99
C PRO A 183 -21.31 22.93 -2.89
N SER A 184 -20.71 21.93 -3.56
CA SER A 184 -19.27 21.68 -3.52
C SER A 184 -18.46 22.84 -4.09
N ALA A 185 -18.96 23.48 -5.14
CA ALA A 185 -18.28 24.62 -5.75
C ALA A 185 -18.28 25.84 -4.81
N TYR A 186 -19.39 26.08 -4.09
CA TYR A 186 -19.44 27.13 -3.05
C TYR A 186 -18.48 26.81 -1.90
N LEU A 187 -18.41 25.55 -1.45
CA LEU A 187 -17.49 25.16 -0.37
C LEU A 187 -16.03 25.42 -0.77
N ASN A 188 -15.64 25.05 -1.99
CA ASN A 188 -14.27 25.24 -2.47
C ASN A 188 -13.93 26.71 -2.73
N ARG A 189 -14.88 27.49 -3.30
CA ARG A 189 -14.68 28.93 -3.48
C ARG A 189 -14.63 29.65 -2.13
N GLY A 190 -15.49 29.27 -1.19
CA GLY A 190 -15.49 29.78 0.17
C GLY A 190 -14.17 29.52 0.89
N ALA A 191 -13.59 28.32 0.73
CA ALA A 191 -12.26 28.01 1.24
C ALA A 191 -11.19 28.91 0.60
N SER A 192 -11.24 29.12 -0.73
CA SER A 192 -10.31 30.04 -1.41
C SER A 192 -10.40 31.46 -0.90
N TYR A 193 -11.62 31.98 -0.66
CA TYR A 193 -11.80 33.29 -0.01
C TYR A 193 -11.23 33.33 1.40
N LEU A 194 -11.39 32.27 2.18
CA LEU A 194 -10.86 32.19 3.54
C LEU A 194 -9.33 32.29 3.55
N PHE A 195 -8.64 31.58 2.65
CA PHE A 195 -7.16 31.64 2.54
C PHE A 195 -6.66 33.04 2.09
N LEU A 196 -7.45 33.78 1.34
CA LEU A 196 -7.19 35.20 1.00
C LEU A 196 -7.57 36.17 2.13
N GLY A 197 -8.11 35.68 3.25
CA GLY A 197 -8.54 36.50 4.38
C GLY A 197 -9.93 37.14 4.22
N ASP A 198 -10.66 36.86 3.14
CA ASP A 198 -12.02 37.38 2.93
C ASP A 198 -13.07 36.47 3.63
N THR A 199 -13.08 36.56 4.96
CA THR A 199 -13.96 35.75 5.82
C THR A 199 -15.45 35.99 5.56
N LEU A 200 -15.83 37.19 5.12
CA LEU A 200 -17.24 37.50 4.83
C LEU A 200 -17.74 36.76 3.59
N LYS A 201 -16.95 36.75 2.51
CA LYS A 201 -17.30 35.97 1.31
C LYS A 201 -17.28 34.49 1.56
N ALA A 202 -16.29 34.00 2.33
CA ALA A 202 -16.22 32.60 2.76
C ALA A 202 -17.50 32.19 3.51
N LEU A 203 -17.93 32.98 4.50
CA LEU A 203 -19.13 32.73 5.27
C LEU A 203 -20.39 32.72 4.39
N ASN A 204 -20.50 33.65 3.42
CA ASN A 204 -21.61 33.68 2.48
C ASN A 204 -21.67 32.42 1.61
N ASP A 205 -20.55 31.97 1.12
CA ASP A 205 -20.44 30.75 0.31
C ASP A 205 -20.81 29.51 1.12
N TYR A 206 -20.29 29.35 2.36
CA TYR A 206 -20.67 28.24 3.24
C TYR A 206 -22.17 28.27 3.58
N ASN A 207 -22.74 29.42 3.87
CA ASN A 207 -24.19 29.57 4.07
C ASN A 207 -24.99 29.17 2.83
N LYS A 208 -24.50 29.50 1.64
CA LYS A 208 -25.14 29.13 0.37
C LYS A 208 -25.06 27.62 0.15
N ALA A 209 -23.89 26.98 0.41
CA ALA A 209 -23.75 25.55 0.32
C ALA A 209 -24.69 24.78 1.26
N ILE A 210 -24.73 25.17 2.53
CA ILE A 210 -25.67 24.61 3.52
C ILE A 210 -27.14 24.81 3.11
N LYS A 211 -27.47 25.93 2.49
CA LYS A 211 -28.84 26.16 2.00
C LYS A 211 -29.20 25.24 0.83
N LEU A 212 -28.23 24.91 -0.03
CA LEU A 212 -28.40 24.02 -1.18
C LEU A 212 -28.49 22.57 -0.75
N ASP A 213 -27.59 22.16 0.15
CA ASP A 213 -27.60 20.82 0.77
C ASP A 213 -27.48 20.95 2.30
N ARG A 214 -28.64 20.86 2.98
CA ARG A 214 -28.69 20.90 4.44
C ARG A 214 -28.38 19.58 5.13
N PHE A 215 -28.20 18.51 4.37
CA PHE A 215 -27.91 17.17 4.86
C PHE A 215 -26.44 16.79 4.69
N ASP A 216 -25.64 17.60 4.00
CA ASP A 216 -24.21 17.45 3.92
C ASP A 216 -23.54 18.02 5.18
N PRO A 217 -22.83 17.19 5.99
CA PRO A 217 -22.12 17.66 7.19
C PRO A 217 -20.97 18.61 6.87
N GLU A 218 -20.35 18.52 5.68
CA GLU A 218 -19.17 19.28 5.29
C GLU A 218 -19.37 20.78 5.35
N GLY A 219 -20.53 21.27 4.90
CA GLY A 219 -20.88 22.68 4.97
C GLY A 219 -20.86 23.25 6.40
N TYR A 220 -21.39 22.50 7.34
CA TYR A 220 -21.37 22.87 8.77
C TYR A 220 -19.97 22.79 9.36
N ILE A 221 -19.19 21.76 9.04
CA ILE A 221 -17.80 21.60 9.51
C ILE A 221 -16.95 22.79 9.07
N ARG A 222 -17.01 23.18 7.80
CA ARG A 222 -16.23 24.33 7.27
C ARG A 222 -16.68 25.65 7.89
N ARG A 223 -17.97 25.86 8.08
CA ARG A 223 -18.48 27.08 8.72
C ARG A 223 -18.12 27.11 10.22
N ALA A 224 -18.18 25.99 10.91
CA ALA A 224 -17.74 25.90 12.31
C ALA A 224 -16.25 26.25 12.49
N ARG A 225 -15.40 25.78 11.58
CA ARG A 225 -13.97 26.14 11.60
C ARG A 225 -13.78 27.66 11.40
N LEU A 226 -14.53 28.25 10.50
CA LEU A 226 -14.50 29.72 10.32
C LEU A 226 -14.94 30.46 11.58
N TYR A 227 -16.02 30.00 12.26
CA TYR A 227 -16.45 30.57 13.53
C TYR A 227 -15.38 30.40 14.63
N ALA A 228 -14.73 29.25 14.71
CA ALA A 228 -13.67 28.99 15.67
C ALA A 228 -12.45 29.90 15.48
N GLN A 229 -12.03 30.16 14.24
CA GLN A 229 -10.97 31.13 13.92
C GLN A 229 -11.33 32.56 14.37
N GLY A 230 -12.61 32.90 14.35
CA GLY A 230 -13.14 34.15 14.91
C GLY A 230 -13.43 34.11 16.40
N ASN A 231 -12.99 33.07 17.13
CA ASN A 231 -13.25 32.81 18.55
C ASN A 231 -14.76 32.71 18.91
N ASN A 232 -15.63 32.47 17.92
CA ASN A 232 -17.06 32.25 18.13
C ASN A 232 -17.35 30.78 18.42
N PHE A 233 -16.79 30.24 19.49
CA PHE A 233 -16.81 28.82 19.82
C PHE A 233 -18.23 28.28 20.04
N GLU A 234 -19.18 29.09 20.49
CA GLU A 234 -20.59 28.70 20.64
C GLU A 234 -21.20 28.29 19.31
N LEU A 235 -21.12 29.16 18.31
CA LEU A 235 -21.64 28.89 16.96
C LEU A 235 -20.90 27.74 16.29
N ALA A 236 -19.58 27.66 16.53
CA ALA A 236 -18.76 26.57 16.02
C ALA A 236 -19.20 25.19 16.58
N ILE A 237 -19.46 25.10 17.89
CA ILE A 237 -19.94 23.87 18.54
C ILE A 237 -21.34 23.53 18.06
N GLU A 238 -22.22 24.52 17.85
CA GLU A 238 -23.58 24.30 17.31
C GLU A 238 -23.54 23.66 15.91
N ASP A 239 -22.70 24.18 15.04
CA ASP A 239 -22.49 23.62 13.70
C ASP A 239 -21.87 22.22 13.75
N MET A 240 -20.88 21.97 14.62
CA MET A 240 -20.32 20.64 14.82
C MET A 240 -21.34 19.65 15.39
N ASN A 241 -22.22 20.07 16.29
CA ASN A 241 -23.32 19.23 16.75
C ASN A 241 -24.21 18.83 15.59
N LYS A 242 -24.51 19.79 14.69
CA LYS A 242 -25.31 19.50 13.50
C LYS A 242 -24.62 18.55 12.53
N ALA A 243 -23.31 18.70 12.33
CA ALA A 243 -22.52 17.79 11.50
C ALA A 243 -22.53 16.36 12.08
N ILE A 244 -22.37 16.22 13.39
CA ILE A 244 -22.40 14.91 14.08
C ILE A 244 -23.79 14.28 14.04
N ASP A 245 -24.88 15.10 14.15
CA ASP A 245 -26.25 14.59 14.00
C ASP A 245 -26.52 14.03 12.61
N LEU A 246 -25.88 14.61 11.57
CA LEU A 246 -25.99 14.16 10.18
C LEU A 246 -25.12 12.97 9.85
N ASP A 247 -23.91 12.91 10.42
CA ASP A 247 -22.94 11.85 10.26
C ASP A 247 -22.34 11.47 11.63
N PRO A 248 -22.96 10.53 12.37
CA PRO A 248 -22.52 10.13 13.70
C PRO A 248 -21.16 9.42 13.75
N ASP A 249 -20.65 8.98 12.61
CA ASP A 249 -19.36 8.29 12.51
C ASP A 249 -18.23 9.24 12.08
N ASN A 250 -18.52 10.54 11.95
CA ASN A 250 -17.57 11.55 11.50
C ASN A 250 -16.54 11.90 12.59
N THR A 251 -15.42 11.19 12.58
CA THR A 251 -14.34 11.39 13.56
C THR A 251 -13.77 12.80 13.54
N LEU A 252 -13.69 13.43 12.34
CA LEU A 252 -13.23 14.82 12.18
C LEU A 252 -14.12 15.82 12.93
N ALA A 253 -15.43 15.64 12.86
CA ALA A 253 -16.37 16.52 13.56
C ALA A 253 -16.25 16.40 15.10
N TYR A 254 -16.10 15.20 15.63
CA TYR A 254 -15.80 14.99 17.06
C TYR A 254 -14.47 15.62 17.45
N PHE A 255 -13.42 15.38 16.66
CA PHE A 255 -12.09 15.93 16.91
C PHE A 255 -12.13 17.46 16.99
N ASN A 256 -12.70 18.11 15.98
CA ASN A 256 -12.81 19.58 15.95
C ASN A 256 -13.68 20.12 17.09
N ARG A 257 -14.78 19.45 17.44
CA ARG A 257 -15.61 19.86 18.60
C ARG A 257 -14.84 19.72 19.93
N ALA A 258 -14.00 18.70 20.05
CA ALA A 258 -13.13 18.54 21.20
C ALA A 258 -12.17 19.74 21.37
N LEU A 259 -11.54 20.20 20.27
CA LEU A 259 -10.68 21.37 20.29
C LEU A 259 -11.45 22.64 20.76
N MET A 260 -12.64 22.86 20.20
CA MET A 260 -13.49 24.01 20.59
C MET A 260 -13.92 23.95 22.06
N ASN A 261 -14.26 22.74 22.55
CA ASN A 261 -14.57 22.51 23.97
C ASN A 261 -13.34 22.75 24.87
N PHE A 262 -12.15 22.38 24.40
CA PHE A 262 -10.91 22.64 25.14
C PHE A 262 -10.65 24.14 25.28
N GLU A 263 -10.79 24.93 24.21
CA GLU A 263 -10.62 26.39 24.25
C GLU A 263 -11.63 27.06 25.22
N LYS A 264 -12.82 26.50 25.33
CA LYS A 264 -13.84 26.89 26.33
C LYS A 264 -13.58 26.34 27.73
N LYS A 265 -12.52 25.59 27.94
CA LYS A 265 -12.18 24.88 29.20
C LYS A 265 -13.23 23.83 29.61
N ASN A 266 -14.02 23.36 28.69
CA ASN A 266 -14.98 22.28 28.87
C ASN A 266 -14.28 20.90 28.72
N TYR A 267 -13.25 20.65 29.53
CA TYR A 267 -12.34 19.51 29.38
C TYR A 267 -13.06 18.16 29.38
N ALA A 268 -14.12 18.01 30.18
CA ALA A 268 -14.89 16.76 30.22
C ALA A 268 -15.61 16.47 28.88
N LEU A 269 -16.14 17.50 28.20
CA LEU A 269 -16.74 17.34 26.88
C LEU A 269 -15.68 17.09 25.81
N ALA A 270 -14.55 17.78 25.88
CA ALA A 270 -13.43 17.53 24.99
C ALA A 270 -12.92 16.09 25.10
N MET A 271 -12.73 15.58 26.30
CA MET A 271 -12.34 14.19 26.57
C MET A 271 -13.32 13.19 25.96
N LYS A 272 -14.63 13.39 26.18
CA LYS A 272 -15.67 12.52 25.62
C LYS A 272 -15.61 12.43 24.09
N ASP A 273 -15.36 13.56 23.44
CA ASP A 273 -15.27 13.60 21.98
C ASP A 273 -14.00 12.92 21.49
N LEU A 274 -12.84 13.13 22.15
CA LEU A 274 -11.58 12.44 21.79
C LEU A 274 -11.67 10.91 22.06
N ASP A 275 -12.35 10.51 23.12
CA ASP A 275 -12.63 9.09 23.40
C ASP A 275 -13.46 8.49 22.25
N LYS A 276 -14.44 9.24 21.72
CA LYS A 276 -15.25 8.79 20.60
C LYS A 276 -14.43 8.62 19.32
N VAL A 277 -13.50 9.54 19.04
CA VAL A 277 -12.56 9.37 17.92
C VAL A 277 -11.74 8.09 18.09
N LEU A 278 -11.23 7.81 19.30
CA LEU A 278 -10.41 6.62 19.58
C LEU A 278 -11.19 5.30 19.62
N GLU A 279 -12.51 5.33 19.76
CA GLU A 279 -13.36 4.15 19.52
C GLU A 279 -13.33 3.72 18.06
N TYR A 280 -13.37 4.65 17.13
CA TYR A 280 -13.31 4.39 15.67
C TYR A 280 -11.88 4.20 15.18
N GLU A 281 -10.95 4.99 15.70
CA GLU A 281 -9.55 5.06 15.28
C GLU A 281 -8.60 4.85 16.47
N PRO A 282 -8.46 3.63 17.02
CA PRO A 282 -7.65 3.38 18.23
C PRO A 282 -6.17 3.75 18.08
N GLY A 283 -5.67 3.81 16.85
CA GLY A 283 -4.30 4.16 16.50
C GLY A 283 -4.11 5.63 16.07
N ASN A 284 -5.09 6.52 16.30
CA ASN A 284 -4.95 7.93 15.94
C ASN A 284 -4.00 8.63 16.92
N ALA A 285 -2.73 8.73 16.52
CA ALA A 285 -1.66 9.30 17.36
C ALA A 285 -1.93 10.77 17.73
N LEU A 286 -2.51 11.57 16.83
CA LEU A 286 -2.85 12.97 17.10
C LEU A 286 -3.91 13.09 18.18
N THR A 287 -4.93 12.25 18.12
CA THR A 287 -5.99 12.21 19.13
C THR A 287 -5.47 11.76 20.50
N LEU A 288 -4.61 10.72 20.53
CA LEU A 288 -3.93 10.28 21.75
C LEU A 288 -3.07 11.40 22.35
N TYR A 289 -2.28 12.08 21.52
CA TYR A 289 -1.46 13.20 21.95
C TYR A 289 -2.32 14.32 22.55
N ASN A 290 -3.36 14.77 21.85
CA ASN A 290 -4.25 15.82 22.37
C ASN A 290 -4.97 15.40 23.65
N ARG A 291 -5.42 14.15 23.73
CA ARG A 291 -6.06 13.60 24.94
C ARG A 291 -5.09 13.60 26.13
N SER A 292 -3.83 13.24 25.91
CA SER A 292 -2.82 13.25 26.96
C SER A 292 -2.59 14.66 27.52
N LEU A 293 -2.58 15.70 26.66
CA LEU A 293 -2.46 17.08 27.12
C LEU A 293 -3.65 17.51 28.00
N ILE A 294 -4.86 17.10 27.66
CA ILE A 294 -6.05 17.36 28.47
C ILE A 294 -5.95 16.62 29.82
N LYS A 295 -5.53 15.34 29.82
CA LYS A 295 -5.31 14.56 31.02
C LYS A 295 -4.29 15.22 31.96
N MET A 296 -3.19 15.75 31.41
CA MET A 296 -2.21 16.53 32.19
C MET A 296 -2.86 17.75 32.85
N GLN A 297 -3.70 18.49 32.12
CA GLN A 297 -4.43 19.65 32.68
C GLN A 297 -5.42 19.27 33.78
N LEU A 298 -5.97 18.06 33.71
CA LEU A 298 -6.89 17.52 34.71
C LEU A 298 -6.17 16.84 35.89
N GLY A 299 -4.85 16.71 35.84
CA GLY A 299 -4.03 16.04 36.85
C GLY A 299 -3.99 14.51 36.73
N ASP A 300 -4.56 13.93 35.69
CA ASP A 300 -4.45 12.49 35.37
C ASP A 300 -3.11 12.22 34.67
N LEU A 301 -2.02 12.30 35.47
CA LEU A 301 -0.66 12.18 34.93
C LEU A 301 -0.35 10.76 34.46
N GLU A 302 -0.81 9.71 35.12
CA GLU A 302 -0.58 8.34 34.71
C GLU A 302 -1.35 8.00 33.42
N GLY A 303 -2.60 8.46 33.31
CA GLY A 303 -3.36 8.33 32.07
C GLY A 303 -2.75 9.11 30.90
N ALA A 304 -2.12 10.26 31.18
CA ALA A 304 -1.40 11.02 30.17
C ALA A 304 -0.14 10.29 29.67
N LEU A 305 0.61 9.64 30.60
CA LEU A 305 1.75 8.80 30.24
C LEU A 305 1.36 7.64 29.32
N ASP A 306 0.26 6.93 29.65
CA ASP A 306 -0.24 5.83 28.83
C ASP A 306 -0.54 6.28 27.40
N ASP A 307 -1.21 7.41 27.23
CA ASP A 307 -1.49 7.97 25.91
C ASP A 307 -0.21 8.36 25.17
N MET A 308 0.78 8.99 25.85
CA MET A 308 2.07 9.34 25.24
C MET A 308 2.89 8.10 24.89
N ASP A 309 2.87 7.04 25.70
CA ASP A 309 3.53 5.78 25.40
C ASP A 309 2.92 5.14 24.14
N ARG A 310 1.59 5.20 23.99
CA ARG A 310 0.92 4.75 22.76
C ARG A 310 1.31 5.59 21.56
N VAL A 311 1.41 6.91 21.69
CA VAL A 311 1.92 7.79 20.62
C VAL A 311 3.32 7.38 20.20
N LEU A 312 4.23 7.15 21.15
CA LEU A 312 5.62 6.75 20.88
C LEU A 312 5.75 5.32 20.34
N ASN A 313 4.82 4.43 20.66
CA ASN A 313 4.73 3.10 20.02
C ASN A 313 4.30 3.19 18.55
N ILE A 314 3.43 4.16 18.21
CA ILE A 314 3.01 4.42 16.82
C ILE A 314 4.11 5.16 16.07
N ASN A 315 4.71 6.17 16.70
CA ASN A 315 5.78 6.99 16.15
C ASN A 315 6.93 7.18 17.15
N PRO A 316 7.97 6.32 17.10
CA PRO A 316 9.13 6.39 17.98
C PRO A 316 9.99 7.65 17.83
N ASN A 317 9.76 8.46 16.80
CA ASN A 317 10.50 9.68 16.53
C ASN A 317 9.69 10.96 16.82
N ASN A 318 8.57 10.84 17.56
CA ASN A 318 7.76 12.01 17.89
C ASN A 318 8.41 12.87 18.98
N VAL A 319 9.04 13.97 18.55
CA VAL A 319 9.76 14.92 19.43
C VAL A 319 8.85 15.51 20.50
N LEU A 320 7.61 15.90 20.14
CA LEU A 320 6.67 16.52 21.07
C LEU A 320 6.16 15.55 22.12
N ALA A 321 5.97 14.28 21.74
CA ALA A 321 5.57 13.24 22.68
C ALA A 321 6.65 13.01 23.74
N TYR A 322 7.92 12.88 23.36
CA TYR A 322 9.02 12.82 24.34
C TYR A 322 9.07 14.07 25.23
N PHE A 323 8.98 15.25 24.63
CA PHE A 323 9.04 16.52 25.38
C PHE A 323 7.92 16.63 26.42
N ASN A 324 6.68 16.33 26.06
CA ASN A 324 5.54 16.42 26.97
C ASN A 324 5.47 15.25 27.95
N ARG A 325 5.92 14.04 27.54
CA ARG A 325 6.05 12.90 28.48
C ARG A 325 7.09 13.21 29.57
N ALA A 326 8.22 13.82 29.19
CA ALA A 326 9.22 14.28 30.15
C ALA A 326 8.64 15.30 31.14
N ALA A 327 7.82 16.25 30.69
CA ALA A 327 7.16 17.20 31.58
C ALA A 327 6.22 16.49 32.58
N CYS A 328 5.43 15.51 32.10
CA CYS A 328 4.57 14.70 32.96
C CYS A 328 5.39 13.89 33.99
N LEU A 329 6.52 13.30 33.57
CA LEU A 329 7.42 12.54 34.43
C LEU A 329 8.05 13.40 35.52
N ILE A 330 8.30 14.68 35.27
CA ILE A 330 8.78 15.64 36.31
C ILE A 330 7.73 15.80 37.40
N GLU A 331 6.48 16.04 37.02
CA GLU A 331 5.37 16.20 37.99
C GLU A 331 5.18 14.93 38.86
N LEU A 332 5.45 13.74 38.28
CA LEU A 332 5.45 12.46 39.01
C LEU A 332 6.74 12.18 39.80
N GLY A 333 7.73 13.08 39.78
CA GLY A 333 9.01 12.91 40.45
C GLY A 333 9.93 11.86 39.79
N ARG A 334 9.61 11.38 38.58
CA ARG A 334 10.41 10.38 37.82
C ARG A 334 11.53 11.06 37.03
N LEU A 335 12.40 11.81 37.74
CA LEU A 335 13.40 12.73 37.13
C LEU A 335 14.37 12.06 36.17
N LYS A 336 14.81 10.80 36.43
CA LYS A 336 15.73 10.10 35.52
C LYS A 336 15.09 9.75 34.18
N SER A 337 13.82 9.32 34.21
CA SER A 337 13.05 9.06 33.00
C SER A 337 12.78 10.34 32.21
N ALA A 338 12.46 11.42 32.90
CA ALA A 338 12.30 12.75 32.27
C ALA A 338 13.59 13.21 31.58
N LEU A 339 14.76 13.00 32.23
CA LEU A 339 16.05 13.31 31.63
C LEU A 339 16.27 12.57 30.31
N HIS A 340 16.01 11.25 30.33
CA HIS A 340 16.12 10.40 29.14
C HIS A 340 15.21 10.87 27.99
N ASP A 341 13.97 11.25 28.29
CA ASP A 341 13.02 11.73 27.29
C ASP A 341 13.45 13.07 26.69
N TYR A 342 13.99 13.99 27.49
CA TYR A 342 14.59 15.23 26.94
C TYR A 342 15.83 14.95 26.12
N ASP A 343 16.70 14.01 26.53
CA ASP A 343 17.82 13.57 25.71
C ASP A 343 17.35 13.12 24.34
N ARG A 344 16.31 12.28 24.31
CA ARG A 344 15.76 11.77 23.07
C ARG A 344 15.11 12.87 22.21
N ALA A 345 14.38 13.80 22.82
CA ALA A 345 13.79 14.94 22.10
C ALA A 345 14.88 15.83 21.46
N ILE A 346 16.01 16.06 22.16
CA ILE A 346 17.13 16.85 21.67
C ILE A 346 17.91 16.09 20.58
N GLU A 347 18.12 14.79 20.71
CA GLU A 347 18.72 13.95 19.67
C GLU A 347 17.93 14.02 18.36
N LEU A 348 16.61 13.94 18.45
CA LEU A 348 15.73 14.00 17.28
C LEU A 348 15.65 15.41 16.69
N TYR A 349 15.67 16.43 17.54
CA TYR A 349 15.65 17.83 17.10
C TYR A 349 16.65 18.70 17.91
N PRO A 350 17.91 18.81 17.44
CA PRO A 350 18.99 19.52 18.17
C PRO A 350 18.77 21.01 18.36
N ASP A 351 17.84 21.66 17.67
CA ASP A 351 17.53 23.08 17.80
C ASP A 351 16.38 23.36 18.77
N PHE A 352 15.88 22.37 19.50
CA PHE A 352 14.78 22.52 20.45
C PHE A 352 15.21 23.24 21.73
N ALA A 353 15.33 24.54 21.68
CA ALA A 353 15.79 25.38 22.80
C ALA A 353 15.04 25.10 24.12
N LYS A 354 13.71 24.87 24.07
CA LYS A 354 12.89 24.60 25.24
C LYS A 354 13.22 23.26 25.90
N ALA A 355 13.57 22.24 25.08
CA ALA A 355 13.98 20.94 25.61
C ALA A 355 15.29 21.06 26.41
N TYR A 356 16.30 21.84 25.93
CA TYR A 356 17.51 22.15 26.69
C TYR A 356 17.18 22.90 28.00
N GLN A 357 16.27 23.87 27.94
CA GLN A 357 15.87 24.62 29.15
C GLN A 357 15.24 23.69 30.21
N ASN A 358 14.34 22.80 29.79
CA ASN A 358 13.67 21.88 30.70
C ASN A 358 14.63 20.78 31.17
N ARG A 359 15.54 20.26 30.29
CA ARG A 359 16.56 19.30 30.70
C ARG A 359 17.50 19.91 31.75
N SER A 360 17.94 21.16 31.55
CA SER A 360 18.72 21.91 32.54
C SER A 360 18.03 21.99 33.91
N TYR A 361 16.70 22.18 33.93
CA TYR A 361 15.93 22.16 35.16
C TYR A 361 15.96 20.78 35.85
N VAL A 362 15.75 19.70 35.10
CA VAL A 362 15.82 18.33 35.62
C VAL A 362 17.22 17.99 36.12
N GLU A 363 18.27 18.36 35.39
CA GLU A 363 19.66 18.16 35.78
C GLU A 363 20.00 18.90 37.08
N ASN A 364 19.47 20.10 37.26
CA ASN A 364 19.63 20.83 38.51
C ASN A 364 18.97 20.13 39.71
N LEU A 365 17.74 19.56 39.52
CA LEU A 365 17.06 18.79 40.54
C LEU A 365 17.82 17.51 40.89
N LEU A 366 18.52 16.92 39.93
CA LEU A 366 19.37 15.73 40.08
C LEU A 366 20.76 16.07 40.66
N GLY A 367 21.07 17.34 40.91
CA GLY A 367 22.39 17.80 41.40
C GLY A 367 23.49 17.86 40.34
N MET A 368 23.18 17.71 39.05
CA MET A 368 24.09 17.73 37.92
C MET A 368 24.42 19.19 37.49
N LYS A 369 24.92 20.01 38.41
CA LYS A 369 25.06 21.47 38.25
C LYS A 369 25.86 21.88 37.02
N LYS A 370 26.90 21.12 36.63
CA LYS A 370 27.74 21.45 35.47
C LYS A 370 26.99 21.31 34.17
N GLN A 371 26.28 20.20 34.00
CA GLN A 371 25.45 19.91 32.83
C GLN A 371 24.30 20.90 32.72
N SER A 372 23.56 21.11 33.81
CA SER A 372 22.49 22.09 33.92
C SER A 372 22.91 23.49 33.44
N LYS A 373 24.10 23.99 33.87
CA LYS A 373 24.61 25.26 33.40
C LYS A 373 24.94 25.28 31.90
N ALA A 374 25.50 24.19 31.38
CA ALA A 374 25.80 24.05 29.95
C ALA A 374 24.53 24.08 29.10
N ASP A 375 23.50 23.30 29.49
CA ASP A 375 22.22 23.27 28.80
C ASP A 375 21.47 24.59 28.86
N TYR A 376 21.50 25.28 30.01
CA TYR A 376 20.92 26.60 30.13
C TYR A 376 21.55 27.60 29.16
N LEU A 377 22.90 27.62 29.04
CA LEU A 377 23.60 28.47 28.11
C LEU A 377 23.30 28.10 26.64
N THR A 378 23.21 26.80 26.34
CA THR A 378 22.83 26.34 25.01
C THR A 378 21.42 26.81 24.66
N ALA A 379 20.46 26.68 25.57
CA ALA A 379 19.09 27.15 25.37
C ALA A 379 19.05 28.65 25.07
N GLN A 380 19.78 29.47 25.88
CA GLN A 380 19.86 30.90 25.68
C GLN A 380 20.44 31.29 24.32
N LYS A 381 21.51 30.60 23.90
CA LYS A 381 22.13 30.83 22.60
C LYS A 381 21.16 30.53 21.48
N LYS A 382 20.47 29.37 21.51
CA LYS A 382 19.50 28.99 20.50
C LYS A 382 18.29 29.93 20.42
N ILE A 383 17.80 30.43 21.56
CA ILE A 383 16.75 31.43 21.61
C ILE A 383 17.25 32.76 20.97
N GLN A 384 18.49 33.16 21.22
CA GLN A 384 19.05 34.35 20.63
C GLN A 384 19.25 34.22 19.12
N GLU A 385 19.75 33.08 18.65
CA GLU A 385 19.89 32.75 17.23
C GLU A 385 18.52 32.79 16.52
N TYR A 386 17.50 32.20 17.11
CA TYR A 386 16.13 32.24 16.58
C TYR A 386 15.57 33.66 16.47
N ASN A 387 15.72 34.47 17.52
CA ASN A 387 15.24 35.85 17.53
C ASN A 387 15.99 36.76 16.54
N SER A 388 17.22 36.38 16.14
CA SER A 388 18.02 37.11 15.16
C SER A 388 17.80 36.67 13.71
N SER A 389 17.39 35.40 13.50
CA SER A 389 17.02 34.87 12.20
C SER A 389 15.54 35.17 11.93
N LYS A 390 15.25 35.90 10.84
CA LYS A 390 13.86 36.13 10.43
C LYS A 390 13.16 34.85 9.85
N GLU A 391 13.83 33.71 9.85
CA GLU A 391 13.29 32.44 9.41
C GLU A 391 12.60 31.74 10.58
N SER A 392 11.28 31.59 10.50
CA SER A 392 10.48 30.91 11.52
C SER A 392 10.61 29.40 11.38
N SER A 393 11.58 28.76 12.04
CA SER A 393 11.42 27.35 12.35
C SER A 393 10.51 27.19 13.57
N SER A 394 9.45 26.44 13.44
CA SER A 394 8.35 26.39 14.43
C SER A 394 8.73 25.86 15.82
N PHE A 395 9.84 25.12 15.94
CA PHE A 395 10.28 24.50 17.21
C PHE A 395 11.25 25.33 18.03
N ALA A 396 11.97 26.23 17.40
CA ALA A 396 12.81 27.20 18.14
C ALA A 396 11.95 28.30 18.75
N ASP A 397 10.72 28.47 18.28
CA ASP A 397 9.76 29.42 18.83
C ASP A 397 9.51 29.11 20.31
N THR A 398 9.78 30.08 21.16
CA THR A 398 9.46 30.05 22.59
C THR A 398 7.98 30.27 22.86
N THR A 399 7.14 30.42 21.83
CA THR A 399 5.70 30.56 21.95
C THR A 399 5.02 29.26 22.38
N ARG A 400 3.84 29.35 22.96
CA ARG A 400 3.12 28.30 23.67
C ARG A 400 2.62 27.14 22.77
N LYS A 401 3.03 27.04 21.51
CA LYS A 401 2.48 26.07 20.52
C LYS A 401 2.64 24.61 20.91
N TYR A 402 3.71 24.24 21.64
CA TYR A 402 3.91 22.84 22.05
C TYR A 402 3.04 22.37 23.24
N ASN A 403 2.35 23.30 23.93
CA ASN A 403 1.37 23.00 24.98
C ASN A 403 -0.09 23.19 24.53
N SER A 404 -0.31 23.63 23.28
CA SER A 404 -1.65 23.73 22.70
C SER A 404 -2.02 22.43 22.00
N LEU A 405 -3.33 22.16 21.94
CA LEU A 405 -3.80 21.04 21.15
C LEU A 405 -3.43 21.24 19.67
N ILE A 406 -3.01 20.17 19.04
CA ILE A 406 -2.67 20.20 17.61
C ILE A 406 -3.98 20.06 16.84
N SER A 407 -4.29 21.05 15.98
CA SER A 407 -5.45 21.00 15.08
C SER A 407 -5.12 20.26 13.78
N LEU A 408 -6.15 19.70 13.13
CA LEU A 408 -6.04 19.15 11.78
C LEU A 408 -6.11 20.23 10.69
N ASP A 409 -5.62 21.41 10.96
CA ASP A 409 -5.63 22.53 10.02
C ASP A 409 -4.61 22.35 8.88
N ALA A 410 -4.95 22.94 7.72
CA ALA A 410 -4.10 22.97 6.54
C ALA A 410 -2.71 23.63 6.75
N GLU A 411 -2.48 24.33 7.87
CA GLU A 411 -1.13 24.78 8.25
C GLU A 411 -0.21 23.61 8.62
N PHE A 412 -0.78 22.48 9.06
CA PHE A 412 -0.04 21.23 9.25
C PHE A 412 0.24 20.48 7.95
N ALA A 413 -0.43 20.85 6.86
CA ALA A 413 -0.15 20.37 5.51
C ALA A 413 1.11 21.02 4.88
N LYS A 414 1.88 21.80 5.63
CA LYS A 414 3.22 22.22 5.19
C LYS A 414 4.17 21.03 5.34
N LYS A 415 4.69 20.61 4.22
CA LYS A 415 5.54 19.44 3.95
C LYS A 415 6.64 19.11 4.98
N ASP A 416 7.03 20.03 5.83
CA ASP A 416 8.16 19.88 6.74
C ASP A 416 7.80 19.30 8.13
N PHE A 417 6.50 19.08 8.39
CA PHE A 417 6.01 18.56 9.68
C PHE A 417 5.36 17.18 9.58
N ASP A 418 5.08 16.73 8.33
CA ASP A 418 3.95 15.86 8.12
C ASP A 418 4.18 14.38 8.37
N ASP A 419 5.33 13.82 8.11
CA ASP A 419 5.39 12.37 8.06
C ASP A 419 6.40 11.72 8.97
N GLU A 420 7.53 12.36 9.19
CA GLU A 420 8.58 11.76 10.02
C GLU A 420 8.25 11.83 11.52
N LEU A 421 7.43 12.80 11.93
CA LEU A 421 7.12 13.05 13.34
C LEU A 421 5.83 12.35 13.85
N LEU A 422 4.88 12.03 12.97
CA LEU A 422 3.58 11.50 13.38
C LEU A 422 3.30 10.05 12.96
N GLN A 423 3.99 9.50 11.96
CA GLN A 423 3.74 8.14 11.48
C GLN A 423 5.03 7.42 11.10
N ASN A 424 5.55 6.57 11.98
CA ASN A 424 6.53 5.59 11.56
C ASN A 424 5.80 4.38 10.96
N ARG A 425 6.02 4.12 9.67
CA ARG A 425 5.46 2.96 8.98
C ARG A 425 6.54 1.90 8.86
N ASP A 426 6.58 0.96 9.78
CA ASP A 426 7.40 -0.23 9.61
C ASP A 426 6.96 -1.00 8.37
N VAL A 427 7.87 -1.17 7.43
CA VAL A 427 7.63 -1.97 6.23
C VAL A 427 7.80 -3.44 6.62
N ASN A 428 6.67 -4.13 6.79
CA ASN A 428 6.71 -5.57 7.00
C ASN A 428 6.90 -6.28 5.65
N ILE A 429 8.11 -6.78 5.42
CA ILE A 429 8.44 -7.54 4.20
C ILE A 429 7.87 -8.95 4.32
N LYS A 430 6.72 -9.17 3.69
CA LYS A 430 6.17 -10.52 3.50
C LYS A 430 6.31 -10.92 2.05
N LEU A 431 7.42 -11.57 1.74
CA LEU A 431 7.75 -12.00 0.38
C LEU A 431 6.78 -13.07 -0.13
N LYS A 432 6.57 -13.10 -1.44
CA LYS A 432 5.93 -14.23 -2.11
C LYS A 432 6.84 -15.44 -2.01
N PRO A 433 6.27 -16.66 -1.83
CA PRO A 433 7.04 -17.86 -1.56
C PRO A 433 8.01 -18.24 -2.68
N LEU A 434 9.05 -19.01 -2.31
CA LEU A 434 10.00 -19.60 -3.23
C LEU A 434 9.32 -20.57 -4.22
N TYR A 435 9.95 -20.83 -5.36
CA TYR A 435 9.50 -21.79 -6.37
C TYR A 435 10.32 -23.07 -6.30
N ARG A 436 9.63 -24.21 -6.49
CA ARG A 436 10.25 -25.54 -6.58
C ARG A 436 9.53 -26.42 -7.58
N VAL A 437 10.16 -27.51 -7.99
CA VAL A 437 9.50 -28.57 -8.76
C VAL A 437 8.61 -29.39 -7.82
N THR A 438 7.38 -29.63 -8.24
CA THR A 438 6.36 -30.40 -7.49
C THR A 438 5.64 -31.36 -8.43
N PHE A 439 4.83 -32.28 -7.87
CA PHE A 439 3.96 -33.11 -8.69
C PHE A 439 2.82 -32.29 -9.28
N ALA A 440 2.44 -32.59 -10.53
CA ALA A 440 1.31 -32.03 -11.24
C ALA A 440 0.15 -33.05 -11.34
N GLU A 441 -1.12 -32.59 -11.42
CA GLU A 441 -2.29 -33.47 -11.58
C GLU A 441 -2.29 -34.17 -12.94
N SER A 442 -1.80 -33.53 -13.97
CA SER A 442 -1.68 -34.05 -15.32
C SER A 442 -0.55 -33.35 -16.06
N ARG A 443 0.00 -34.00 -17.08
CA ARG A 443 0.95 -33.34 -17.98
C ARG A 443 0.29 -32.10 -18.59
N PRO A 444 1.01 -30.95 -18.69
CA PRO A 444 0.48 -29.76 -19.33
C PRO A 444 -0.01 -30.11 -20.74
N SER A 445 -1.30 -30.01 -20.96
CA SER A 445 -1.83 -30.14 -22.31
C SER A 445 -1.54 -28.91 -23.12
N GLU A 446 -1.49 -29.00 -24.47
CA GLU A 446 -1.33 -27.87 -25.40
C GLU A 446 -2.32 -26.72 -25.15
N ARG A 447 -3.44 -26.97 -24.45
CA ARG A 447 -4.39 -25.94 -24.01
C ARG A 447 -3.87 -25.04 -22.87
N GLN A 448 -2.87 -25.47 -22.12
CA GLN A 448 -2.21 -24.61 -21.11
C GLN A 448 -1.17 -23.68 -21.77
N ALA A 449 -0.72 -23.95 -22.97
CA ALA A 449 0.14 -23.04 -23.75
C ALA A 449 -0.54 -21.70 -24.11
N LEU A 450 -1.87 -21.61 -24.00
CA LEU A 450 -2.61 -20.34 -24.12
C LEU A 450 -2.65 -19.51 -22.81
N LYS A 451 -2.28 -20.09 -21.68
CA LYS A 451 -1.89 -19.30 -20.50
C LYS A 451 -0.50 -18.78 -20.80
N TRP A 452 -0.36 -17.48 -20.86
CA TRP A 452 0.89 -16.72 -21.02
C TRP A 452 1.98 -17.24 -20.08
N GLY A 453 2.53 -18.42 -20.41
CA GLY A 453 3.47 -19.15 -19.58
C GLY A 453 4.91 -18.73 -19.90
N TYR A 454 5.78 -18.91 -18.93
CA TYR A 454 7.20 -18.82 -19.13
C TYR A 454 7.68 -20.05 -19.94
N GLU A 455 8.20 -19.78 -21.15
CA GLU A 455 8.78 -20.82 -22.00
C GLU A 455 10.30 -20.87 -21.78
N ASN A 456 10.79 -22.01 -21.30
CA ASN A 456 12.20 -22.28 -21.12
C ASN A 456 12.50 -23.73 -21.51
N SER A 457 13.47 -23.92 -22.37
CA SER A 457 13.79 -25.25 -22.93
C SER A 457 14.21 -26.27 -21.87
N ALA A 458 14.90 -25.82 -20.82
CA ALA A 458 15.32 -26.70 -19.72
C ALA A 458 14.12 -27.17 -18.88
N ILE A 459 13.14 -26.28 -18.64
CA ILE A 459 11.91 -26.62 -17.94
C ILE A 459 11.07 -27.57 -18.78
N THR A 460 10.95 -27.31 -20.08
CA THR A 460 10.23 -28.21 -21.00
C THR A 460 10.86 -29.61 -20.99
N ALA A 461 12.18 -29.69 -21.09
CA ALA A 461 12.90 -30.97 -21.04
C ALA A 461 12.71 -31.71 -19.71
N LEU A 462 12.69 -31.00 -18.58
CA LEU A 462 12.41 -31.60 -17.27
C LEU A 462 11.00 -32.19 -17.21
N VAL A 463 9.99 -31.43 -17.65
CA VAL A 463 8.57 -31.83 -17.60
C VAL A 463 8.28 -32.99 -18.55
N GLU A 464 8.81 -32.97 -19.76
CA GLU A 464 8.64 -34.02 -20.76
C GLU A 464 9.44 -35.29 -20.42
N GLY A 465 10.65 -35.13 -19.87
CA GLY A 465 11.53 -36.23 -19.50
C GLY A 465 11.18 -36.93 -18.20
N SER A 466 10.32 -36.33 -17.37
CA SER A 466 9.91 -36.95 -16.09
C SER A 466 8.94 -38.11 -16.30
N GLU A 467 9.16 -39.20 -15.58
CA GLU A 467 8.27 -40.37 -15.62
C GLU A 467 6.87 -40.09 -15.01
N VAL A 468 6.80 -39.17 -14.04
CA VAL A 468 5.57 -38.68 -13.43
C VAL A 468 5.35 -37.20 -13.80
N PRO A 469 4.10 -36.75 -13.92
CA PRO A 469 3.83 -35.33 -14.18
C PRO A 469 4.44 -34.43 -13.09
N VAL A 470 5.26 -33.48 -13.50
CA VAL A 470 5.85 -32.47 -12.62
C VAL A 470 5.64 -31.06 -13.19
N GLU A 471 5.64 -30.07 -12.31
CA GLU A 471 5.55 -28.65 -12.66
C GLU A 471 6.40 -27.81 -11.70
N ILE A 472 6.66 -26.56 -12.06
CA ILE A 472 7.25 -25.60 -11.11
C ILE A 472 6.13 -24.80 -10.50
N SER A 473 6.02 -24.85 -9.18
CA SER A 473 5.00 -24.13 -8.41
C SER A 473 5.61 -23.46 -7.16
N GLN A 474 4.86 -22.55 -6.54
CA GLN A 474 5.26 -21.97 -5.26
C GLN A 474 5.28 -23.02 -4.16
N ALA A 475 6.23 -22.90 -3.23
CA ALA A 475 6.45 -23.86 -2.15
C ALA A 475 5.23 -24.09 -1.23
N ASN A 476 4.36 -23.08 -1.12
CA ASN A 476 3.13 -23.14 -0.32
C ASN A 476 1.86 -23.49 -1.14
N SER A 477 1.99 -23.77 -2.43
CA SER A 477 0.84 -24.13 -3.27
C SER A 477 0.28 -25.51 -2.90
N ALA A 478 -1.02 -25.70 -3.09
CA ALA A 478 -1.61 -27.04 -3.05
C ALA A 478 -0.97 -27.88 -4.15
N VAL A 479 -0.44 -29.04 -3.79
CA VAL A 479 0.31 -29.92 -4.68
C VAL A 479 -0.50 -31.18 -4.93
N ALA A 480 -0.46 -31.69 -6.16
CA ALA A 480 -1.07 -32.95 -6.49
C ALA A 480 -0.52 -34.09 -5.60
N PRO A 481 -1.35 -35.04 -5.17
CA PRO A 481 -0.87 -36.16 -4.38
C PRO A 481 0.15 -36.96 -5.16
N ALA A 482 1.23 -37.38 -4.48
CA ALA A 482 2.24 -38.23 -5.06
C ALA A 482 1.53 -39.53 -5.60
N GLY A 483 1.61 -39.74 -6.90
CA GLY A 483 1.18 -41.01 -7.49
C GLY A 483 1.97 -42.18 -6.87
N SER A 484 1.48 -43.42 -7.05
CA SER A 484 2.19 -44.57 -6.56
C SER A 484 3.58 -44.66 -7.25
N LEU A 485 4.62 -44.33 -6.52
CA LEU A 485 6.02 -44.57 -6.94
C LEU A 485 6.46 -46.04 -6.72
N PHE A 486 5.47 -46.94 -6.49
CA PHE A 486 5.70 -48.36 -6.29
C PHE A 486 6.10 -49.03 -7.62
N GLY A 487 7.35 -49.50 -7.68
CA GLY A 487 7.89 -50.21 -8.82
C GLY A 487 9.21 -49.69 -9.36
N TYR A 488 9.60 -48.47 -9.01
CA TYR A 488 10.87 -47.87 -9.45
C TYR A 488 12.02 -48.27 -8.50
N SER A 489 12.63 -49.41 -8.80
CA SER A 489 13.85 -49.88 -8.04
C SER A 489 15.17 -49.35 -8.60
N SER A 490 15.12 -48.40 -9.53
CA SER A 490 16.33 -47.90 -10.17
C SER A 490 17.07 -46.91 -9.28
N GLN A 491 18.44 -46.97 -9.31
CA GLN A 491 19.32 -46.05 -8.62
C GLN A 491 19.59 -44.78 -9.47
N ARG A 492 18.63 -44.34 -10.26
CA ARG A 492 18.73 -43.16 -11.11
C ARG A 492 18.47 -41.85 -10.33
N ALA A 493 19.10 -40.78 -10.74
CA ALA A 493 19.00 -39.48 -10.09
C ALA A 493 17.58 -38.94 -10.01
N ASP A 494 16.80 -39.06 -11.09
CA ASP A 494 15.41 -38.62 -11.17
C ASP A 494 14.49 -39.34 -10.18
N ILE A 495 14.71 -40.64 -9.92
CA ILE A 495 13.94 -41.40 -8.94
C ILE A 495 14.19 -40.89 -7.50
N TYR A 496 15.46 -40.62 -7.16
CA TYR A 496 15.82 -40.01 -5.87
C TYR A 496 15.15 -38.61 -5.76
N PHE A 497 15.19 -37.83 -6.82
CA PHE A 497 14.56 -36.53 -6.85
C PHE A 497 13.05 -36.58 -6.59
N LEU A 498 12.31 -37.47 -7.26
CA LEU A 498 10.88 -37.67 -7.06
C LEU A 498 10.56 -38.16 -5.64
N LYS A 499 11.39 -39.02 -5.06
CA LYS A 499 11.26 -39.44 -3.65
C LYS A 499 11.46 -38.24 -2.71
N GLY A 500 12.41 -37.37 -3.01
CA GLY A 500 12.63 -36.13 -2.27
C GLY A 500 11.40 -35.22 -2.31
N ILE A 501 10.78 -35.00 -3.47
CA ILE A 501 9.54 -34.23 -3.60
C ILE A 501 8.42 -34.84 -2.73
N LYS A 502 8.26 -36.17 -2.79
CA LYS A 502 7.27 -36.88 -1.97
C LYS A 502 7.50 -36.70 -0.48
N ALA A 503 8.76 -36.85 -0.03
CA ALA A 503 9.12 -36.69 1.37
C ALA A 503 8.85 -35.26 1.88
N VAL A 504 9.05 -34.22 1.04
CA VAL A 504 8.68 -32.83 1.37
C VAL A 504 7.15 -32.71 1.57
N GLN A 505 6.34 -33.30 0.69
CA GLN A 505 4.88 -33.31 0.86
C GLN A 505 4.42 -33.95 2.16
N GLU A 506 5.12 -35.01 2.58
CA GLU A 506 4.88 -35.75 3.83
C GLU A 506 5.52 -35.07 5.05
N LYS A 507 6.16 -33.87 4.87
CA LYS A 507 6.90 -33.12 5.90
C LYS A 507 8.05 -33.89 6.53
N GLN A 508 8.60 -34.85 5.81
CA GLN A 508 9.76 -35.67 6.22
C GLN A 508 11.07 -35.02 5.75
N TYR A 509 11.38 -33.84 6.25
CA TYR A 509 12.44 -32.94 5.74
C TYR A 509 13.82 -33.61 5.71
N ASN A 510 14.18 -34.37 6.75
CA ASN A 510 15.48 -35.07 6.79
C ASN A 510 15.58 -36.15 5.70
N ILE A 511 14.48 -36.89 5.44
CA ILE A 511 14.43 -37.88 4.36
C ILE A 511 14.53 -37.17 3.02
N ALA A 512 13.80 -36.07 2.84
CA ALA A 512 13.84 -35.29 1.61
C ALA A 512 15.25 -34.76 1.32
N LEU A 513 15.97 -34.27 2.35
CA LEU A 513 17.34 -33.76 2.20
C LEU A 513 18.30 -34.88 1.74
N ASN A 514 18.21 -36.09 2.32
CA ASN A 514 19.02 -37.24 1.91
C ASN A 514 18.70 -37.68 0.47
N GLU A 515 17.44 -37.73 0.09
CA GLU A 515 17.03 -38.09 -1.27
C GLU A 515 17.49 -37.04 -2.30
N TYR A 516 17.44 -35.76 -2.00
CA TYR A 516 17.99 -34.71 -2.87
C TYR A 516 19.51 -34.77 -2.97
N ASN A 517 20.23 -35.08 -1.89
CA ASN A 517 21.69 -35.28 -1.92
C ASN A 517 22.07 -36.42 -2.86
N LEU A 518 21.38 -37.55 -2.77
CA LEU A 518 21.61 -38.70 -3.67
C LEU A 518 21.23 -38.37 -5.13
N ALA A 519 20.18 -37.61 -5.34
CA ALA A 519 19.79 -37.14 -6.67
C ALA A 519 20.89 -36.26 -7.30
N ILE A 520 21.43 -35.29 -6.54
CA ILE A 520 22.49 -34.36 -6.99
C ILE A 520 23.81 -35.11 -7.25
N GLU A 521 24.17 -36.07 -6.39
CA GLU A 521 25.40 -36.88 -6.56
C GLU A 521 25.36 -37.71 -7.84
N LYS A 522 24.17 -38.26 -8.18
CA LYS A 522 24.00 -39.17 -9.34
C LYS A 522 23.53 -38.44 -10.60
N ALA A 523 23.27 -37.13 -10.53
CA ALA A 523 22.78 -36.36 -11.65
C ALA A 523 23.86 -36.11 -12.70
N ASP A 524 23.49 -36.21 -13.95
CA ASP A 524 24.14 -35.48 -15.04
C ASP A 524 23.80 -34.00 -14.98
N ASP A 525 24.47 -33.15 -15.75
CA ASP A 525 24.30 -31.69 -15.69
C ASP A 525 22.90 -31.22 -16.20
N ALA A 526 22.16 -32.09 -16.88
CA ALA A 526 20.90 -31.67 -17.54
C ALA A 526 19.81 -31.23 -16.55
N ASN A 527 19.57 -31.99 -15.47
CA ASN A 527 18.53 -31.73 -14.48
C ASN A 527 19.05 -31.31 -13.10
N LYS A 528 20.38 -31.31 -12.92
CA LYS A 528 21.04 -31.03 -11.63
C LYS A 528 20.66 -29.66 -11.07
N ALA A 529 20.46 -28.66 -11.92
CA ALA A 529 20.04 -27.32 -11.50
C ALA A 529 18.70 -27.33 -10.75
N PHE A 530 17.72 -28.13 -11.22
CA PHE A 530 16.41 -28.27 -10.56
C PHE A 530 16.50 -29.03 -9.23
N TYR A 531 17.40 -30.01 -9.14
CA TYR A 531 17.60 -30.76 -7.90
C TYR A 531 18.23 -29.86 -6.81
N LEU A 532 19.22 -29.06 -7.21
CA LEU A 532 19.81 -28.03 -6.35
C LEU A 532 18.77 -26.98 -5.94
N MET A 533 17.92 -26.51 -6.87
CA MET A 533 16.85 -25.56 -6.56
C MET A 533 15.88 -26.12 -5.51
N ASN A 534 15.45 -27.38 -5.64
CA ASN A 534 14.56 -28.00 -4.65
C ASN A 534 15.25 -28.19 -3.30
N ARG A 535 16.54 -28.55 -3.26
CA ARG A 535 17.30 -28.67 -2.02
C ARG A 535 17.46 -27.33 -1.32
N ALA A 536 17.74 -26.26 -2.07
CA ALA A 536 17.81 -24.91 -1.54
C ALA A 536 16.50 -24.46 -0.88
N VAL A 537 15.39 -24.69 -1.58
CA VAL A 537 14.04 -24.36 -1.03
C VAL A 537 13.76 -25.19 0.22
N LEU A 538 14.10 -26.47 0.24
CA LEU A 538 13.94 -27.30 1.43
C LEU A 538 14.76 -26.77 2.62
N LYS A 539 16.04 -26.41 2.39
CA LYS A 539 16.89 -25.81 3.45
C LYS A 539 16.26 -24.53 4.01
N ALA A 540 15.75 -23.65 3.13
CA ALA A 540 15.06 -22.45 3.57
C ALA A 540 13.80 -22.75 4.38
N GLU A 541 12.95 -23.70 3.94
CA GLU A 541 11.76 -24.13 4.69
C GLU A 541 12.12 -24.73 6.07
N MET A 542 13.24 -25.45 6.17
CA MET A 542 13.71 -25.98 7.45
C MET A 542 14.12 -24.85 8.41
N ILE A 543 14.78 -23.81 7.92
CA ILE A 543 15.16 -22.62 8.70
C ILE A 543 13.88 -21.90 9.16
N ASP A 544 12.91 -21.64 8.27
CA ASP A 544 11.64 -20.99 8.59
C ASP A 544 10.83 -21.79 9.62
N PHE A 545 10.86 -23.12 9.53
CA PHE A 545 10.22 -24.00 10.51
C PHE A 545 10.84 -23.87 11.90
N ILE A 546 12.19 -23.87 12.00
CA ILE A 546 12.91 -23.65 13.27
C ILE A 546 12.56 -22.27 13.84
N ALA A 547 12.57 -21.22 12.99
CA ALA A 547 12.18 -19.87 13.37
C ALA A 547 10.76 -19.81 13.95
N SER A 548 9.82 -20.54 13.35
CA SER A 548 8.42 -20.57 13.80
C SER A 548 8.26 -21.23 15.17
N ILE A 549 9.05 -22.25 15.47
CA ILE A 549 9.07 -22.94 16.78
C ILE A 549 9.65 -22.02 17.86
N GLU A 550 10.78 -21.37 17.56
CA GLU A 550 11.45 -20.46 18.51
C GLU A 550 10.55 -19.25 18.87
N ASN A 551 9.79 -18.71 17.90
CA ASN A 551 8.84 -17.64 18.13
C ASN A 551 7.56 -18.08 18.87
N SER A 552 7.27 -19.37 18.95
CA SER A 552 6.11 -19.93 19.65
C SER A 552 6.40 -20.37 21.10
N VAL A 553 7.66 -20.43 21.50
CA VAL A 553 8.06 -20.79 22.86
C VAL A 553 7.89 -19.59 23.80
N GLN A 554 6.73 -19.49 24.42
CA GLN A 554 6.54 -18.64 25.60
C GLN A 554 7.29 -19.24 26.77
N THR A 555 8.42 -18.65 27.16
CA THR A 555 9.09 -19.02 28.41
C THR A 555 8.27 -18.58 29.60
N LEU A 556 7.67 -19.53 30.29
CA LEU A 556 7.10 -19.34 31.61
C LEU A 556 8.28 -19.21 32.60
N SER A 557 8.51 -18.01 33.13
CA SER A 557 9.39 -17.83 34.30
C SER A 557 8.54 -17.64 35.54
N MET A 558 8.91 -18.29 36.63
CA MET A 558 8.32 -17.99 37.95
C MET A 558 9.12 -16.86 38.60
N ASP A 559 8.42 -15.92 39.26
CA ASP A 559 9.06 -14.95 40.13
C ASP A 559 9.47 -15.56 41.47
N ASP A 560 10.24 -14.81 42.24
CA ASP A 560 10.75 -15.25 43.55
C ASP A 560 9.62 -15.56 44.60
N GLN A 561 8.36 -15.36 44.25
CA GLN A 561 7.17 -15.65 45.04
C GLN A 561 6.32 -16.79 44.45
N GLY A 562 6.77 -17.46 43.38
CA GLY A 562 6.12 -18.61 42.77
C GLY A 562 4.92 -18.28 41.86
N ALA A 563 4.71 -17.01 41.47
CA ALA A 563 3.68 -16.62 40.53
C ALA A 563 4.19 -16.70 39.11
N ALA A 564 3.43 -17.33 38.20
CA ALA A 564 3.76 -17.42 36.79
C ALA A 564 3.65 -16.04 36.11
N LYS A 565 4.79 -15.47 35.72
CA LYS A 565 4.83 -14.28 34.85
C LYS A 565 5.12 -14.71 33.43
N THR A 566 4.21 -14.39 32.51
CA THR A 566 4.50 -14.39 31.08
C THR A 566 5.40 -13.21 30.76
N ARG A 567 6.69 -13.45 30.56
CA ARG A 567 7.54 -12.49 29.85
C ARG A 567 7.25 -12.64 28.37
N VAL A 568 6.64 -11.63 27.78
CA VAL A 568 6.82 -11.36 26.36
C VAL A 568 8.28 -10.93 26.23
N SER A 569 9.13 -11.84 25.77
CA SER A 569 10.51 -11.48 25.45
C SER A 569 10.46 -10.42 24.36
N ASP A 570 11.16 -9.31 24.57
CA ASP A 570 11.52 -8.39 23.49
C ASP A 570 11.95 -9.21 22.29
N ARG A 571 11.34 -8.95 21.12
CA ARG A 571 11.73 -9.59 19.87
C ARG A 571 13.21 -9.29 19.66
N ILE A 572 14.06 -10.23 19.98
CA ILE A 572 15.41 -10.25 19.44
C ILE A 572 15.19 -10.62 17.99
N ASP A 573 15.42 -9.69 17.07
CA ASP A 573 15.47 -9.95 15.63
C ASP A 573 16.65 -10.89 15.38
N LYS A 574 16.37 -12.19 15.51
CA LYS A 574 17.35 -13.23 15.23
C LYS A 574 17.48 -13.31 13.72
N GLN A 575 18.63 -12.95 13.21
CA GLN A 575 18.95 -13.08 11.79
C GLN A 575 19.28 -14.56 11.54
N TYR A 576 18.51 -15.23 10.70
CA TYR A 576 18.74 -16.60 10.29
C TYR A 576 19.69 -16.64 9.09
N ASP A 577 20.58 -17.64 9.03
CA ASP A 577 21.57 -17.77 7.96
C ASP A 577 21.06 -18.68 6.84
N TYR A 578 20.82 -18.11 5.67
CA TYR A 578 20.39 -18.81 4.46
C TYR A 578 21.56 -19.13 3.52
N SER A 579 22.81 -18.96 3.93
CA SER A 579 24.00 -19.08 3.06
C SER A 579 24.09 -20.41 2.34
N GLU A 580 23.81 -21.54 3.01
CA GLU A 580 23.84 -22.86 2.36
C GLU A 580 22.74 -23.02 1.27
N ALA A 581 21.57 -22.42 1.46
CA ALA A 581 20.53 -22.44 0.44
C ALA A 581 20.89 -21.53 -0.75
N ILE A 582 21.53 -20.39 -0.48
CA ILE A 582 22.06 -19.49 -1.50
C ILE A 582 23.17 -20.19 -2.33
N GLU A 583 24.09 -20.94 -1.70
CA GLU A 583 25.14 -21.69 -2.40
C GLU A 583 24.55 -22.71 -3.38
N ASP A 584 23.54 -23.47 -2.95
CA ASP A 584 22.85 -24.42 -3.84
C ASP A 584 22.24 -23.72 -5.06
N LEU A 585 21.60 -22.55 -4.88
CA LEU A 585 21.03 -21.79 -5.98
C LEU A 585 22.08 -21.15 -6.88
N LEU A 586 23.20 -20.67 -6.34
CA LEU A 586 24.32 -20.16 -7.13
C LEU A 586 24.96 -21.27 -7.97
N GLN A 587 25.06 -22.49 -7.43
CA GLN A 587 25.50 -23.64 -8.19
C GLN A 587 24.49 -24.00 -9.29
N ALA A 588 23.19 -23.94 -9.00
CA ALA A 588 22.13 -24.15 -9.99
C ALA A 588 22.18 -23.09 -11.11
N ASP A 589 22.38 -21.83 -10.76
CA ASP A 589 22.56 -20.70 -11.69
C ASP A 589 23.78 -20.90 -12.61
N SER A 590 24.91 -21.39 -12.06
CA SER A 590 26.11 -21.68 -12.85
C SER A 590 25.93 -22.81 -13.88
N ILE A 591 25.00 -23.75 -13.64
CA ILE A 591 24.66 -24.84 -14.57
C ILE A 591 23.64 -24.39 -15.60
N LYS A 592 22.63 -23.60 -15.20
CA LYS A 592 21.53 -23.12 -16.01
C LYS A 592 21.19 -21.68 -15.63
N GLY A 593 21.92 -20.73 -16.22
CA GLY A 593 21.82 -19.30 -15.91
C GLY A 593 20.67 -18.56 -16.58
N ASP A 594 19.67 -19.27 -17.12
CA ASP A 594 18.52 -18.71 -17.82
C ASP A 594 17.16 -19.09 -17.22
N ILE A 595 17.14 -19.52 -15.96
CA ILE A 595 15.92 -19.97 -15.29
C ILE A 595 15.42 -18.90 -14.31
N ALA A 596 14.41 -18.15 -14.71
CA ALA A 596 13.81 -17.07 -13.92
C ALA A 596 13.42 -17.46 -12.48
N TYR A 597 12.99 -18.70 -12.25
CA TYR A 597 12.63 -19.19 -10.92
C TYR A 597 13.83 -19.33 -9.99
N ILE A 598 15.02 -19.68 -10.52
CA ILE A 598 16.27 -19.73 -9.73
C ILE A 598 16.65 -18.31 -9.31
N HIS A 599 16.60 -17.34 -10.24
CA HIS A 599 16.89 -15.95 -9.95
C HIS A 599 15.89 -15.34 -8.97
N PHE A 600 14.61 -15.65 -9.11
CA PHE A 600 13.60 -15.23 -8.15
C PHE A 600 13.89 -15.76 -6.73
N ASN A 601 14.24 -17.04 -6.63
CA ASN A 601 14.57 -17.67 -5.35
C ASN A 601 15.83 -17.04 -4.73
N LEU A 602 16.86 -16.74 -5.54
CA LEU A 602 18.07 -16.02 -5.09
C LEU A 602 17.69 -14.62 -4.57
N GLY A 603 16.84 -13.88 -5.30
CA GLY A 603 16.33 -12.59 -4.84
C GLY A 603 15.67 -12.68 -3.47
N ASN A 604 14.81 -13.69 -3.25
CA ASN A 604 14.16 -13.93 -1.97
C ASN A 604 15.17 -14.23 -0.85
N LEU A 605 16.09 -15.17 -1.07
CA LEU A 605 17.05 -15.57 -0.03
C LEU A 605 18.04 -14.44 0.29
N TYR A 606 18.47 -13.65 -0.70
CA TYR A 606 19.29 -12.46 -0.43
C TYR A 606 18.51 -11.39 0.34
N THR A 607 17.21 -11.24 0.10
CA THR A 607 16.36 -10.34 0.90
C THR A 607 16.29 -10.80 2.36
N LEU A 608 16.03 -12.09 2.59
CA LEU A 608 15.98 -12.68 3.93
C LEU A 608 17.33 -12.60 4.65
N ASN A 609 18.43 -12.65 3.89
CA ASN A 609 19.80 -12.50 4.40
C ASN A 609 20.27 -11.03 4.46
N SER A 610 19.34 -10.06 4.38
CA SER A 610 19.57 -8.59 4.45
C SER A 610 20.57 -8.04 3.41
N GLN A 611 20.77 -8.73 2.28
CA GLN A 611 21.63 -8.30 1.17
C GLN A 611 20.81 -7.67 0.04
N MET A 612 20.19 -6.52 0.33
CA MET A 612 19.16 -5.89 -0.53
C MET A 612 19.64 -5.58 -1.96
N VAL A 613 20.90 -5.15 -2.13
CA VAL A 613 21.45 -4.83 -3.47
C VAL A 613 21.49 -6.08 -4.34
N LYS A 614 22.01 -7.21 -3.82
CA LYS A 614 22.02 -8.47 -4.57
C LYS A 614 20.61 -8.99 -4.83
N ALA A 615 19.70 -8.81 -3.86
CA ALA A 615 18.31 -9.19 -4.05
C ALA A 615 17.70 -8.49 -5.27
N LEU A 616 17.91 -7.18 -5.40
CA LEU A 616 17.43 -6.40 -6.55
C LEU A 616 18.03 -6.89 -7.87
N GLU A 617 19.35 -7.15 -7.91
CA GLU A 617 20.02 -7.67 -9.11
C GLU A 617 19.42 -9.00 -9.58
N TYR A 618 19.09 -9.91 -8.66
CA TYR A 618 18.50 -11.21 -9.02
C TYR A 618 17.00 -11.09 -9.37
N TYR A 619 16.25 -10.20 -8.75
CA TYR A 619 14.88 -9.94 -9.20
C TYR A 619 14.87 -9.29 -10.61
N ASP A 620 15.82 -8.41 -10.93
CA ASP A 620 15.97 -7.82 -12.25
C ASP A 620 16.24 -8.91 -13.30
N LYS A 621 17.13 -9.87 -13.01
CA LYS A 621 17.36 -11.02 -13.88
C LYS A 621 16.09 -11.85 -14.08
N ALA A 622 15.40 -12.20 -12.99
CA ALA A 622 14.15 -12.97 -13.05
C ALA A 622 13.08 -12.27 -13.92
N ILE A 623 12.95 -10.96 -13.78
CA ILE A 623 12.01 -10.15 -14.58
C ILE A 623 12.45 -10.06 -16.04
N SER A 624 13.75 -9.94 -16.29
CA SER A 624 14.28 -9.90 -17.66
C SER A 624 14.00 -11.19 -18.43
N GLU A 625 14.14 -12.33 -17.76
CA GLU A 625 13.89 -13.66 -18.35
C GLU A 625 12.40 -13.99 -18.43
N TYR A 626 11.63 -13.57 -17.42
CA TYR A 626 10.18 -13.77 -17.39
C TYR A 626 9.44 -12.47 -17.06
N PRO A 627 9.20 -11.58 -18.04
CA PRO A 627 8.54 -10.29 -17.82
C PRO A 627 7.07 -10.35 -17.34
N GLN A 628 6.48 -11.53 -17.28
CA GLN A 628 5.14 -11.79 -16.75
C GLN A 628 5.17 -12.35 -15.32
N MET A 629 6.34 -12.40 -14.65
CA MET A 629 6.48 -12.93 -13.29
C MET A 629 6.03 -11.90 -12.25
N GLY A 630 4.71 -11.79 -12.03
CA GLY A 630 4.14 -10.82 -11.09
C GLY A 630 4.72 -10.89 -9.67
N ASN A 631 5.09 -12.09 -9.21
CA ASN A 631 5.70 -12.27 -7.89
C ASN A 631 7.10 -11.62 -7.78
N ALA A 632 7.86 -11.57 -8.88
CA ALA A 632 9.17 -10.92 -8.88
C ALA A 632 9.04 -9.40 -8.76
N TYR A 633 8.10 -8.80 -9.49
CA TYR A 633 7.79 -7.38 -9.31
C TYR A 633 7.31 -7.07 -7.89
N TYR A 634 6.42 -7.90 -7.34
CA TYR A 634 5.91 -7.70 -6.00
C TYR A 634 7.03 -7.73 -4.94
N ASN A 635 7.90 -8.74 -4.98
CA ASN A 635 8.98 -8.88 -4.01
C ASN A 635 10.05 -7.79 -4.20
N ARG A 636 10.41 -7.45 -5.46
CA ARG A 636 11.33 -6.33 -5.75
C ARG A 636 10.77 -5.01 -5.21
N ALA A 637 9.47 -4.78 -5.38
CA ALA A 637 8.80 -3.60 -4.87
C ALA A 637 8.92 -3.47 -3.35
N LEU A 638 8.71 -4.56 -2.60
CA LEU A 638 8.86 -4.53 -1.15
C LEU A 638 10.29 -4.17 -0.73
N VAL A 639 11.30 -4.71 -1.43
CA VAL A 639 12.71 -4.36 -1.18
C VAL A 639 12.98 -2.90 -1.50
N LEU A 640 12.48 -2.37 -2.64
CA LEU A 640 12.62 -0.97 -3.03
C LEU A 640 11.98 -0.03 -1.99
N ILE A 641 10.77 -0.32 -1.53
CA ILE A 641 10.11 0.45 -0.48
C ILE A 641 10.92 0.41 0.82
N PHE A 642 11.45 -0.76 1.20
CA PHE A 642 12.26 -0.94 2.40
C PHE A 642 13.54 -0.07 2.37
N ILE A 643 14.21 0.04 1.21
CA ILE A 643 15.39 0.89 1.04
C ILE A 643 15.04 2.36 0.71
N LYS A 644 13.78 2.75 0.88
CA LYS A 644 13.24 4.11 0.65
C LYS A 644 13.17 4.55 -0.82
N ASP A 645 13.33 3.67 -1.81
CA ASP A 645 13.01 3.95 -3.22
C ASP A 645 11.53 3.64 -3.49
N ARG A 646 10.67 4.45 -2.84
CA ARG A 646 9.21 4.27 -2.83
C ARG A 646 8.62 4.39 -4.24
N GLU A 647 9.09 5.32 -5.04
CA GLU A 647 8.55 5.56 -6.38
C GLU A 647 8.66 4.33 -7.27
N LYS A 648 9.87 3.77 -7.40
CA LYS A 648 10.06 2.54 -8.18
C LYS A 648 9.31 1.35 -7.59
N GLY A 649 9.28 1.25 -6.26
CA GLY A 649 8.51 0.21 -5.57
C GLY A 649 7.02 0.26 -5.93
N CYS A 650 6.42 1.44 -5.98
CA CYS A 650 5.01 1.62 -6.33
C CYS A 650 4.72 1.30 -7.80
N ILE A 651 5.63 1.61 -8.71
CA ILE A 651 5.54 1.21 -10.13
C ILE A 651 5.56 -0.33 -10.26
N ASP A 652 6.45 -1.00 -9.54
CA ASP A 652 6.53 -2.45 -9.52
C ASP A 652 5.29 -3.10 -8.92
N LEU A 653 4.72 -2.54 -7.85
CA LEU A 653 3.46 -3.02 -7.27
C LEU A 653 2.31 -2.89 -8.27
N SER A 654 2.20 -1.77 -8.98
CA SER A 654 1.21 -1.60 -10.04
C SER A 654 1.35 -2.70 -11.09
N ARG A 655 2.59 -2.95 -11.54
CA ARG A 655 2.87 -4.01 -12.50
C ARG A 655 2.54 -5.41 -11.96
N ALA A 656 2.86 -5.69 -10.70
CA ALA A 656 2.48 -6.95 -10.03
C ALA A 656 0.95 -7.12 -10.00
N GLY A 657 0.21 -6.06 -9.69
CA GLY A 657 -1.26 -6.05 -9.69
C GLY A 657 -1.85 -6.35 -11.08
N GLU A 658 -1.31 -5.75 -12.15
CA GLU A 658 -1.67 -6.05 -13.54
C GLU A 658 -1.43 -7.54 -13.89
N LEU A 659 -0.38 -8.13 -13.34
CA LEU A 659 -0.02 -9.53 -13.53
C LEU A 659 -0.77 -10.50 -12.60
N GLY A 660 -1.78 -10.00 -11.85
CA GLY A 660 -2.71 -10.79 -11.05
C GLY A 660 -2.35 -10.96 -9.59
N ILE A 661 -1.34 -10.26 -9.09
CA ILE A 661 -1.00 -10.27 -7.66
C ILE A 661 -1.93 -9.32 -6.91
N LYS A 662 -3.06 -9.82 -6.43
CA LYS A 662 -4.12 -9.00 -5.80
C LYS A 662 -3.64 -8.24 -4.56
N ASP A 663 -2.74 -8.83 -3.78
CA ASP A 663 -2.17 -8.22 -2.58
C ASP A 663 -1.38 -6.93 -2.88
N ALA A 664 -0.93 -6.74 -4.13
CA ALA A 664 -0.19 -5.55 -4.54
C ALA A 664 -0.99 -4.25 -4.27
N TYR A 665 -2.30 -4.25 -4.54
CA TYR A 665 -3.14 -3.07 -4.30
C TYR A 665 -3.32 -2.73 -2.82
N SER A 666 -3.31 -3.74 -1.94
CA SER A 666 -3.32 -3.51 -0.49
C SER A 666 -2.01 -2.86 -0.01
N VAL A 667 -0.89 -3.28 -0.60
CA VAL A 667 0.44 -2.69 -0.31
C VAL A 667 0.53 -1.28 -0.88
N ILE A 668 0.03 -1.04 -2.11
CA ILE A 668 -0.06 0.30 -2.72
C ILE A 668 -0.84 1.24 -1.80
N ASN A 669 -2.02 0.84 -1.35
CA ASN A 669 -2.83 1.65 -0.44
C ASN A 669 -2.11 1.99 0.87
N LYS A 670 -1.24 1.10 1.34
CA LYS A 670 -0.51 1.28 2.61
C LYS A 670 0.75 2.13 2.45
N TYR A 671 1.49 1.98 1.35
CA TYR A 671 2.85 2.52 1.23
C TYR A 671 3.04 3.50 0.06
N CYS A 672 2.10 3.55 -0.90
CA CYS A 672 2.25 4.36 -2.11
C CYS A 672 1.37 5.61 -2.12
N LYS A 673 0.50 5.80 -1.14
CA LYS A 673 -0.18 7.08 -0.97
C LYS A 673 0.84 8.11 -0.53
N GLU A 674 0.95 9.20 -1.25
CA GLU A 674 1.65 10.37 -0.75
C GLU A 674 0.83 10.97 0.39
N ASN A 675 1.51 11.42 1.44
CA ASN A 675 0.91 11.89 2.66
C ASN A 675 0.05 13.13 2.38
N GLY A 676 -1.25 12.99 2.55
CA GLY A 676 -2.22 14.05 2.28
C GLY A 676 -3.69 13.56 2.29
N GLU A 677 -3.93 12.30 2.59
CA GLU A 677 -5.29 11.76 2.83
C GLU A 677 -5.40 11.08 4.17
#